data_f46122b5a64e850e5fb1ec51b1f46f25
#
_entry.id   f46122b5a64e850e5fb1ec51b1f46f25
#
_cell.length_a   1.000
_cell.length_b   1.000
_cell.length_c   1.000
_cell.angle_alpha   90.00
_cell.angle_beta   90.00
_cell.angle_gamma   90.00
#
_symmetry.space_group_name_H-M   'P 1'
#
loop_
_entity.id
_entity.type
_entity.pdbx_description
1 polymer ?
#
loop_
_entity_poly.entity_id
_entity_poly.type
_entity_poly.pdbx_seq_one_letter_code
_entity_poly.pdbx_strand_id
1 'polypeptide(L)'
;MAADTTKKHFIRIRGANVNNLKNLSVDIPRDKFVVFTGLSGSGKSSLAFDTIYAEGQRRYMESLSSYARQFLGQMEKPDVESIEGLPPAISIDQKSTNRNPRSTVGTVTEIYDYFRLLYARVGIPHCPKCGREIKKQTVDQMVDSIMSFPERTKIQLLAPVVRGRKGTHAKLLEQAKRSGYVRVQIDGNLYELSEEISLDKNIKHNIEIVVDRLIVKPGIEKRLSDSIETVLDLAEGLLMVDTMDGNIHNFSQSFSCPDCGISVDEIEPRSFSFNNPFGACPDCLGLGYKMEFDIDLIIPDRSLSILDGAIVVTGWQSCTNEGSFSRAILDALAREYDFSLATPFEEYPEKIQNILINGTNGHSVKVYYKGQRGEGVYDVAFPGLIRNVEQRYRETGSDAMKQEYESFMRITPCKTCKGQRLKKESLAVTVADKNIYEVTNLSIEKLKAFLADMQLSEQQQLIGRQILKEIRARVSFLSDVGLDYLSLGRATGTLSGGEAQRIRLATQIGSGLVGVAYILDEPSIGLHQRDNDRLLGSLMKLRDLGNSLIVVEHDEDTMRAADCIVDIGPGAGEHGGQLVAMGTAEDLMKNEDSITGAYLSGKLKIPVPLERRKPTGFLTVKGAAENNLKNIDVKIPLGIMTCITGVSGSGKSSLINEILYKRLARDLNRARVIPGKHKDILGTDQLDKVINIDQSPIGRTPRSNPATYTGVFDQIRDLFAATADAKAKGYKKGRFSFNVKGGRCEACSGDGIIKIEMHFLPDVYVPCEVCKGKRYNRETLEVKYKDKNIYDVLNMTVEEALTFFENVPSIKRKIQTLYDVGLSYIRLGQPSTELSGGEAQRIKLATELSKRSTGKTIYILDEPTTGLHFADVHKLVEILKRLSEGGNTVVVIEHNLDVIKTADYIIDIGPEGGDKGGTVVAQGTPEEVAQSPVSYTGKYVKKYLK
;
A
#
# COMPACT_ATOMS: atom_id res chain seq x y z
N MET A 1 28.35 -23.43 44.32
CA MET A 1 28.26 -22.12 43.65
C MET A 1 26.78 -21.89 43.35
N ALA A 2 26.11 -21.07 44.15
CA ALA A 2 24.74 -20.64 43.87
C ALA A 2 24.80 -19.73 42.63
N ALA A 3 24.26 -20.20 41.48
CA ALA A 3 24.14 -19.38 40.30
C ALA A 3 23.30 -18.14 40.66
N ASP A 4 23.86 -16.98 40.42
CA ASP A 4 23.26 -15.68 40.70
C ASP A 4 21.90 -15.56 39.93
N THR A 5 20.82 -15.95 40.58
CA THR A 5 19.46 -15.96 40.03
C THR A 5 18.97 -14.56 39.66
N THR A 6 19.63 -13.50 40.19
CA THR A 6 19.32 -12.11 39.89
C THR A 6 19.68 -11.70 38.44
N LYS A 7 20.62 -12.41 37.79
CA LYS A 7 21.02 -12.13 36.39
C LYS A 7 19.91 -12.44 35.35
N LYS A 8 18.94 -13.30 35.68
CA LYS A 8 17.90 -13.74 34.75
C LYS A 8 16.70 -12.80 34.64
N HIS A 9 16.58 -11.82 35.53
CA HIS A 9 15.40 -10.97 35.65
C HIS A 9 15.51 -9.60 34.94
N PHE A 10 16.68 -9.22 34.45
CA PHE A 10 16.92 -7.91 33.85
C PHE A 10 17.75 -8.03 32.57
N ILE A 11 17.44 -7.16 31.61
CA ILE A 11 18.34 -6.82 30.51
C ILE A 11 19.18 -5.65 31.01
N ARG A 12 20.46 -5.88 31.20
CA ARG A 12 21.40 -4.89 31.76
C ARG A 12 22.21 -4.27 30.64
N ILE A 13 22.05 -2.98 30.46
CA ILE A 13 22.78 -2.19 29.46
C ILE A 13 23.76 -1.31 30.19
N ARG A 14 25.00 -1.28 29.69
CA ARG A 14 26.07 -0.44 30.24
C ARG A 14 26.76 0.31 29.12
N GLY A 15 26.92 1.63 29.32
CA GLY A 15 27.72 2.45 28.43
C GLY A 15 27.21 2.57 27.01
N ALA A 16 25.92 2.77 26.81
CA ALA A 16 25.37 2.97 25.45
C ALA A 16 25.64 4.39 24.94
N ASN A 17 26.36 4.49 23.78
CA ASN A 17 26.75 5.76 23.14
C ASN A 17 26.27 5.88 21.70
N VAL A 18 25.30 5.07 21.29
CA VAL A 18 24.77 5.09 19.90
C VAL A 18 24.05 6.41 19.65
N ASN A 19 24.33 7.08 18.54
CA ASN A 19 23.77 8.37 18.13
C ASN A 19 23.95 9.46 19.20
N ASN A 20 22.86 9.89 19.84
CA ASN A 20 22.86 10.95 20.86
C ASN A 20 22.87 10.41 22.30
N LEU A 21 22.96 9.10 22.51
CA LEU A 21 23.04 8.52 23.85
C LEU A 21 24.37 8.90 24.52
N LYS A 22 24.33 9.20 25.83
CA LYS A 22 25.47 9.70 26.61
C LYS A 22 25.88 8.70 27.69
N ASN A 23 26.61 7.66 27.33
CA ASN A 23 27.06 6.61 28.23
C ASN A 23 25.90 6.06 29.11
N LEU A 24 24.75 5.82 28.45
CA LEU A 24 23.52 5.46 29.14
C LEU A 24 23.61 4.05 29.69
N SER A 25 23.32 3.89 31.01
CA SER A 25 23.25 2.60 31.68
C SER A 25 21.88 2.42 32.31
N VAL A 26 21.23 1.28 32.04
CA VAL A 26 19.86 0.99 32.48
C VAL A 26 19.65 -0.51 32.68
N ASP A 27 18.86 -0.88 33.71
CA ASP A 27 18.46 -2.26 34.01
C ASP A 27 16.95 -2.43 33.68
N ILE A 28 16.63 -3.01 32.54
CA ILE A 28 15.26 -3.19 32.05
C ILE A 28 14.71 -4.52 32.56
N PRO A 29 13.56 -4.57 33.26
CA PRO A 29 12.97 -5.82 33.73
C PRO A 29 12.52 -6.71 32.57
N ARG A 30 12.81 -8.03 32.66
CA ARG A 30 12.38 -9.02 31.68
C ARG A 30 10.96 -9.50 31.99
N ASP A 31 10.33 -10.04 30.96
CA ASP A 31 8.98 -10.62 31.03
C ASP A 31 7.94 -9.61 31.55
N LYS A 32 8.18 -8.34 31.19
CA LYS A 32 7.40 -7.17 31.57
C LYS A 32 7.06 -6.32 30.35
N PHE A 33 6.03 -5.50 30.49
CA PHE A 33 5.65 -4.47 29.54
C PHE A 33 6.36 -3.16 29.92
N VAL A 34 7.40 -2.79 29.16
CA VAL A 34 8.25 -1.62 29.40
C VAL A 34 8.01 -0.59 28.31
N VAL A 35 7.74 0.64 28.70
CA VAL A 35 7.54 1.78 27.76
C VAL A 35 8.74 2.71 27.82
N PHE A 36 9.30 3.02 26.63
CA PHE A 36 10.31 4.07 26.46
C PHE A 36 9.62 5.35 26.03
N THR A 37 9.78 6.40 26.79
CA THR A 37 9.18 7.71 26.54
C THR A 37 10.19 8.86 26.62
N GLY A 38 9.77 10.08 26.32
CA GLY A 38 10.59 11.30 26.29
C GLY A 38 10.34 12.14 25.04
N LEU A 39 10.95 13.30 24.93
CA LEU A 39 10.79 14.23 23.82
C LEU A 39 11.16 13.60 22.46
N SER A 40 10.62 14.12 21.36
CA SER A 40 11.04 13.73 20.00
C SER A 40 12.54 14.04 19.83
N GLY A 41 13.32 13.06 19.36
CA GLY A 41 14.79 13.17 19.24
C GLY A 41 15.57 13.02 20.55
N SER A 42 14.95 12.57 21.67
CA SER A 42 15.64 12.37 22.94
C SER A 42 16.56 11.14 23.01
N GLY A 43 16.48 10.20 22.05
CA GLY A 43 17.31 8.99 22.01
C GLY A 43 16.56 7.67 22.27
N LYS A 44 15.22 7.69 22.38
CA LYS A 44 14.39 6.51 22.60
C LYS A 44 14.62 5.41 21.57
N SER A 45 14.49 5.77 20.29
CA SER A 45 14.66 4.83 19.17
C SER A 45 16.12 4.37 19.07
N SER A 46 17.11 5.23 19.41
CA SER A 46 18.53 4.85 19.47
C SER A 46 18.78 3.78 20.53
N LEU A 47 18.12 3.85 21.69
CA LEU A 47 18.23 2.81 22.70
C LEU A 47 17.48 1.53 22.30
N ALA A 48 16.22 1.66 21.84
CA ALA A 48 15.37 0.51 21.54
C ALA A 48 15.84 -0.26 20.30
N PHE A 49 16.05 0.44 19.18
CA PHE A 49 16.31 -0.18 17.87
C PHE A 49 17.81 -0.24 17.55
N ASP A 50 18.52 0.88 17.65
CA ASP A 50 19.93 0.96 17.24
C ASP A 50 20.88 0.33 18.29
N THR A 51 20.41 0.09 19.52
CA THR A 51 21.21 -0.56 20.57
C THR A 51 20.67 -1.95 20.91
N ILE A 52 19.48 -2.06 21.49
CA ILE A 52 18.94 -3.35 22.02
C ILE A 52 18.62 -4.32 20.89
N TYR A 53 17.83 -3.88 19.91
CA TYR A 53 17.46 -4.74 18.78
C TYR A 53 18.68 -5.07 17.92
N ALA A 54 19.51 -4.09 17.60
CA ALA A 54 20.72 -4.29 16.80
C ALA A 54 21.66 -5.34 17.40
N GLU A 55 21.89 -5.28 18.73
CA GLU A 55 22.71 -6.28 19.43
C GLU A 55 22.01 -7.66 19.47
N GLY A 56 20.70 -7.70 19.67
CA GLY A 56 19.94 -8.96 19.65
C GLY A 56 20.02 -9.65 18.29
N GLN A 57 19.86 -8.89 17.19
CA GLN A 57 20.02 -9.35 15.82
C GLN A 57 21.46 -9.82 15.54
N ARG A 58 22.46 -9.05 15.94
CA ARG A 58 23.87 -9.39 15.77
C ARG A 58 24.19 -10.73 16.42
N ARG A 59 23.77 -10.95 17.68
CA ARG A 59 23.97 -12.23 18.39
C ARG A 59 23.26 -13.39 17.72
N TYR A 60 22.04 -13.17 17.22
CA TYR A 60 21.32 -14.19 16.47
C TYR A 60 22.07 -14.57 15.19
N MET A 61 22.52 -13.57 14.42
CA MET A 61 23.29 -13.77 13.20
C MET A 61 24.61 -14.50 13.45
N GLU A 62 25.31 -14.19 14.54
CA GLU A 62 26.56 -14.90 14.94
C GLU A 62 26.32 -16.36 15.30
N SER A 63 25.12 -16.72 15.76
CA SER A 63 24.75 -18.11 16.05
C SER A 63 24.50 -18.96 14.82
N LEU A 64 24.30 -18.32 13.63
CA LEU A 64 24.06 -19.01 12.37
C LEU A 64 25.35 -19.59 11.77
N SER A 65 25.19 -20.53 10.84
CA SER A 65 26.33 -21.13 10.12
C SER A 65 27.12 -20.07 9.33
N SER A 66 28.41 -20.33 9.10
CA SER A 66 29.27 -19.42 8.30
C SER A 66 28.72 -19.19 6.90
N TYR A 67 28.07 -20.18 6.31
CA TYR A 67 27.39 -20.09 5.02
C TYR A 67 26.21 -19.09 5.06
N ALA A 68 25.33 -19.20 6.05
CA ALA A 68 24.21 -18.29 6.22
C ALA A 68 24.68 -16.82 6.45
N ARG A 69 25.76 -16.64 7.22
CA ARG A 69 26.36 -15.30 7.48
C ARG A 69 26.90 -14.63 6.22
N GLN A 70 27.42 -15.38 5.25
CA GLN A 70 27.88 -14.81 3.96
C GLN A 70 26.75 -14.15 3.16
N PHE A 71 25.53 -14.69 3.25
CA PHE A 71 24.36 -14.15 2.54
C PHE A 71 23.69 -12.97 3.28
N LEU A 72 23.75 -12.97 4.60
CA LEU A 72 23.02 -11.99 5.43
C LEU A 72 23.87 -10.76 5.80
N GLY A 73 25.18 -10.78 5.51
CA GLY A 73 26.13 -9.71 5.83
C GLY A 73 26.56 -9.70 7.30
N GLN A 74 27.66 -8.99 7.60
CA GLN A 74 28.07 -8.70 8.98
C GLN A 74 27.34 -7.46 9.49
N MET A 75 26.68 -7.58 10.62
CA MET A 75 26.12 -6.43 11.35
C MET A 75 27.22 -5.80 12.22
N GLU A 76 27.35 -4.49 12.16
CA GLU A 76 28.25 -3.75 13.05
C GLU A 76 27.77 -3.87 14.49
N LYS A 77 28.72 -3.97 15.42
CA LYS A 77 28.39 -3.95 16.86
C LYS A 77 27.96 -2.53 17.24
N PRO A 78 26.79 -2.37 17.89
CA PRO A 78 26.41 -1.06 18.39
C PRO A 78 27.44 -0.54 19.40
N ASP A 79 27.58 0.78 19.47
CA ASP A 79 28.50 1.42 20.43
C ASP A 79 27.91 1.33 21.85
N VAL A 80 28.23 0.22 22.50
CA VAL A 80 27.79 -0.14 23.84
C VAL A 80 28.86 -0.99 24.52
N GLU A 81 29.14 -0.72 25.78
CA GLU A 81 30.14 -1.50 26.55
C GLU A 81 29.67 -2.96 26.69
N SER A 82 28.48 -3.17 27.23
CA SER A 82 27.92 -4.51 27.42
C SER A 82 26.37 -4.49 27.46
N ILE A 83 25.78 -5.59 26.96
CA ILE A 83 24.35 -5.92 27.18
C ILE A 83 24.27 -7.35 27.71
N GLU A 84 23.77 -7.53 28.94
CA GLU A 84 23.57 -8.85 29.55
C GLU A 84 22.07 -9.19 29.63
N GLY A 85 21.72 -10.48 29.60
CA GLY A 85 20.37 -10.96 29.80
C GLY A 85 19.42 -10.72 28.63
N LEU A 86 19.92 -10.31 27.47
CA LEU A 86 19.10 -10.04 26.28
C LEU A 86 18.59 -11.34 25.66
N PRO A 87 17.26 -11.57 25.57
CA PRO A 87 16.69 -12.70 24.86
C PRO A 87 16.71 -12.45 23.33
N PRO A 88 16.35 -13.42 22.50
CA PRO A 88 16.14 -13.20 21.06
C PRO A 88 15.21 -12.01 20.85
N ALA A 89 15.58 -11.08 19.98
CA ALA A 89 14.86 -9.83 19.78
C ALA A 89 14.13 -9.80 18.42
N ILE A 90 12.88 -9.36 18.43
CA ILE A 90 12.05 -9.15 17.24
C ILE A 90 11.59 -7.68 17.21
N SER A 91 11.83 -7.00 16.08
CA SER A 91 11.38 -5.63 15.86
C SER A 91 10.09 -5.59 15.06
N ILE A 92 9.18 -4.70 15.50
CA ILE A 92 7.95 -4.36 14.79
C ILE A 92 7.96 -2.84 14.59
N ASP A 93 8.67 -2.42 13.54
CA ASP A 93 8.83 -1.01 13.19
C ASP A 93 7.71 -0.49 12.26
N GLN A 94 7.63 0.83 12.11
CA GLN A 94 6.66 1.50 11.25
C GLN A 94 7.15 1.66 9.79
N LYS A 95 8.48 1.64 9.56
CA LYS A 95 9.09 2.13 8.31
C LYS A 95 8.94 1.21 7.09
N SER A 96 8.65 -0.07 7.25
CA SER A 96 8.66 -1.02 6.14
C SER A 96 7.27 -1.31 5.57
N THR A 97 6.69 -0.39 4.82
CA THR A 97 5.59 -0.74 3.91
C THR A 97 6.15 -1.51 2.72
N ASN A 98 5.78 -2.78 2.60
CA ASN A 98 6.14 -3.58 1.44
C ASN A 98 5.45 -3.00 0.19
N ARG A 99 6.23 -2.40 -0.71
CA ARG A 99 5.72 -1.80 -1.96
C ARG A 99 5.50 -2.81 -3.08
N ASN A 100 5.68 -4.10 -2.81
CA ASN A 100 5.44 -5.12 -3.82
C ASN A 100 3.93 -5.16 -4.16
N PRO A 101 3.54 -4.89 -5.41
CA PRO A 101 2.13 -4.82 -5.82
C PRO A 101 1.40 -6.16 -5.71
N ARG A 102 2.14 -7.26 -5.57
CA ARG A 102 1.59 -8.61 -5.38
C ARG A 102 1.34 -8.96 -3.93
N SER A 103 1.94 -8.24 -2.98
CA SER A 103 1.73 -8.50 -1.54
C SER A 103 0.34 -8.06 -1.09
N THR A 104 -0.34 -8.95 -0.36
CA THR A 104 -1.65 -8.68 0.26
C THR A 104 -1.60 -8.95 1.75
N VAL A 105 -2.60 -8.49 2.50
CA VAL A 105 -2.75 -8.82 3.93
C VAL A 105 -2.67 -10.33 4.13
N GLY A 106 -3.41 -11.11 3.33
CA GLY A 106 -3.43 -12.58 3.42
C GLY A 106 -2.07 -13.25 3.16
N THR A 107 -1.24 -12.71 2.26
CA THR A 107 0.09 -13.27 1.98
C THR A 107 1.11 -12.91 3.06
N VAL A 108 1.05 -11.71 3.63
CA VAL A 108 1.96 -11.28 4.70
C VAL A 108 1.67 -12.00 6.02
N THR A 109 0.39 -12.31 6.28
CA THR A 109 -0.04 -13.06 7.46
C THR A 109 0.04 -14.58 7.29
N GLU A 110 0.44 -15.06 6.11
CA GLU A 110 0.44 -16.47 5.70
C GLU A 110 -0.94 -17.13 5.69
N ILE A 111 -2.02 -16.40 6.03
CA ILE A 111 -3.39 -16.93 6.03
C ILE A 111 -3.80 -17.41 4.64
N TYR A 112 -3.34 -16.71 3.60
CA TYR A 112 -3.61 -17.07 2.21
C TYR A 112 -3.03 -18.44 1.84
N ASP A 113 -1.89 -18.84 2.40
CA ASP A 113 -1.26 -20.14 2.14
C ASP A 113 -2.09 -21.29 2.76
N TYR A 114 -2.66 -21.07 3.93
CA TYR A 114 -3.62 -22.00 4.51
C TYR A 114 -4.92 -22.10 3.70
N PHE A 115 -5.44 -20.98 3.15
CA PHE A 115 -6.56 -21.04 2.23
C PHE A 115 -6.25 -21.79 0.94
N ARG A 116 -5.08 -21.58 0.35
CA ARG A 116 -4.63 -22.36 -0.82
C ARG A 116 -4.63 -23.86 -0.54
N LEU A 117 -4.13 -24.25 0.64
CA LEU A 117 -4.13 -25.64 1.07
C LEU A 117 -5.56 -26.15 1.30
N LEU A 118 -6.42 -25.37 1.94
CA LEU A 118 -7.82 -25.73 2.18
C LEU A 118 -8.55 -25.96 0.85
N TYR A 119 -8.49 -25.01 -0.09
CA TYR A 119 -9.14 -25.13 -1.39
C TYR A 119 -8.61 -26.30 -2.24
N ALA A 120 -7.30 -26.61 -2.13
CA ALA A 120 -6.72 -27.74 -2.82
C ALA A 120 -7.16 -29.09 -2.25
N ARG A 121 -7.49 -29.19 -0.95
CA ARG A 121 -7.80 -30.44 -0.26
C ARG A 121 -9.28 -30.70 -0.06
N VAL A 122 -10.07 -29.63 0.10
CA VAL A 122 -11.48 -29.68 0.48
C VAL A 122 -12.39 -29.03 -0.59
N GLY A 123 -11.80 -28.29 -1.52
CA GLY A 123 -12.53 -27.55 -2.54
C GLY A 123 -13.25 -28.45 -3.54
N ILE A 124 -14.44 -28.02 -3.95
CA ILE A 124 -15.26 -28.68 -4.97
C ILE A 124 -15.06 -27.96 -6.29
N PRO A 125 -14.48 -28.60 -7.31
CA PRO A 125 -14.30 -27.96 -8.62
C PRO A 125 -15.59 -27.90 -9.42
N HIS A 126 -15.79 -26.78 -10.10
CA HIS A 126 -16.91 -26.57 -11.01
C HIS A 126 -16.41 -26.21 -12.42
N CYS A 127 -17.21 -26.46 -13.41
CA CYS A 127 -16.90 -26.06 -14.78
C CYS A 127 -16.91 -24.52 -14.90
N PRO A 128 -15.84 -23.88 -15.35
CA PRO A 128 -15.79 -22.42 -15.48
C PRO A 128 -16.76 -21.86 -16.53
N LYS A 129 -17.38 -22.72 -17.37
CA LYS A 129 -18.29 -22.31 -18.43
C LYS A 129 -19.77 -22.56 -18.07
N CYS A 130 -20.13 -23.73 -17.56
CA CYS A 130 -21.50 -24.11 -17.25
C CYS A 130 -21.82 -24.18 -15.75
N GLY A 131 -20.81 -24.07 -14.86
CA GLY A 131 -20.99 -24.12 -13.40
C GLY A 131 -21.25 -25.51 -12.82
N ARG A 132 -21.28 -26.57 -13.64
CA ARG A 132 -21.53 -27.93 -13.15
C ARG A 132 -20.37 -28.40 -12.29
N GLU A 133 -20.67 -29.09 -11.19
CA GLU A 133 -19.68 -29.76 -10.35
C GLU A 133 -18.91 -30.82 -11.15
N ILE A 134 -17.60 -30.82 -11.04
CA ILE A 134 -16.71 -31.79 -11.71
C ILE A 134 -16.17 -32.78 -10.67
N LYS A 135 -16.46 -34.07 -10.87
CA LYS A 135 -15.97 -35.14 -9.97
C LYS A 135 -15.07 -36.10 -10.78
N LYS A 136 -13.99 -36.54 -10.16
CA LYS A 136 -13.30 -37.77 -10.61
C LYS A 136 -14.18 -38.96 -10.28
N GLN A 137 -14.36 -39.86 -11.25
CA GLN A 137 -15.04 -41.12 -11.02
C GLN A 137 -14.04 -42.26 -11.23
N THR A 138 -14.03 -43.20 -10.32
CA THR A 138 -13.28 -44.44 -10.54
C THR A 138 -14.03 -45.35 -11.51
N VAL A 139 -13.30 -46.30 -12.15
CA VAL A 139 -13.93 -47.30 -13.04
C VAL A 139 -15.05 -48.03 -12.32
N ASP A 140 -14.84 -48.45 -11.06
CA ASP A 140 -15.86 -49.14 -10.27
C ASP A 140 -17.12 -48.27 -10.07
N GLN A 141 -16.97 -46.97 -9.77
CA GLN A 141 -18.11 -46.04 -9.65
C GLN A 141 -18.85 -45.84 -10.97
N MET A 142 -18.14 -45.87 -12.10
CA MET A 142 -18.76 -45.81 -13.43
C MET A 142 -19.54 -47.11 -13.69
N VAL A 143 -18.97 -48.26 -13.37
CA VAL A 143 -19.63 -49.58 -13.47
C VAL A 143 -20.92 -49.57 -12.63
N ASP A 144 -20.85 -49.21 -11.34
CA ASP A 144 -21.99 -49.16 -10.45
C ASP A 144 -23.10 -48.23 -10.96
N SER A 145 -22.70 -47.05 -11.48
CA SER A 145 -23.66 -46.09 -12.06
C SER A 145 -24.35 -46.65 -13.30
N ILE A 146 -23.61 -47.36 -14.18
CA ILE A 146 -24.17 -47.96 -15.39
C ILE A 146 -25.04 -49.19 -15.03
N MET A 147 -24.63 -49.94 -14.05
CA MET A 147 -25.40 -51.10 -13.54
C MET A 147 -26.68 -50.68 -12.81
N SER A 148 -26.79 -49.41 -12.37
CA SER A 148 -28.03 -48.87 -11.79
C SER A 148 -29.13 -48.53 -12.84
N PHE A 149 -28.82 -48.59 -14.14
CA PHE A 149 -29.82 -48.41 -15.19
C PHE A 149 -30.84 -49.59 -15.18
N PRO A 150 -32.02 -49.39 -15.70
CA PRO A 150 -33.04 -50.47 -15.74
C PRO A 150 -32.51 -51.75 -16.41
N GLU A 151 -32.84 -52.92 -15.86
CA GLU A 151 -32.44 -54.21 -16.44
C GLU A 151 -32.91 -54.32 -17.88
N ARG A 152 -32.06 -54.91 -18.77
CA ARG A 152 -32.24 -55.03 -20.23
C ARG A 152 -32.07 -53.71 -21.02
N THR A 153 -31.65 -52.59 -20.39
CA THR A 153 -31.26 -51.39 -21.13
C THR A 153 -30.09 -51.72 -22.07
N LYS A 154 -30.26 -51.35 -23.36
CA LYS A 154 -29.21 -51.46 -24.38
C LYS A 154 -28.28 -50.26 -24.24
N ILE A 155 -27.01 -50.46 -24.00
CA ILE A 155 -26.02 -49.38 -23.87
C ILE A 155 -24.95 -49.50 -24.94
N GLN A 156 -24.40 -48.39 -25.34
CA GLN A 156 -23.29 -48.24 -26.25
C GLN A 156 -22.21 -47.42 -25.55
N LEU A 157 -21.01 -47.94 -25.42
CA LEU A 157 -19.86 -47.29 -24.84
C LEU A 157 -19.09 -46.54 -25.91
N LEU A 158 -18.97 -45.22 -25.79
CA LEU A 158 -18.39 -44.33 -26.76
C LEU A 158 -17.13 -43.63 -26.19
N ALA A 159 -16.07 -43.62 -26.98
CA ALA A 159 -14.84 -42.89 -26.71
C ALA A 159 -14.83 -41.58 -27.49
N PRO A 160 -15.03 -40.40 -26.83
CA PRO A 160 -15.07 -39.09 -27.49
C PRO A 160 -13.68 -38.61 -27.85
N VAL A 161 -13.13 -38.96 -28.98
CA VAL A 161 -11.75 -38.69 -29.43
C VAL A 161 -11.60 -37.32 -30.12
N VAL A 162 -12.70 -36.73 -30.68
CA VAL A 162 -12.72 -35.37 -31.21
C VAL A 162 -13.96 -34.64 -30.69
N ARG A 163 -13.77 -33.43 -30.17
CA ARG A 163 -14.84 -32.58 -29.63
C ARG A 163 -14.74 -31.17 -30.20
N GLY A 164 -15.69 -30.83 -31.10
CA GLY A 164 -15.85 -29.48 -31.64
C GLY A 164 -14.63 -28.93 -32.37
N ARG A 165 -13.79 -29.81 -32.97
CA ARG A 165 -12.58 -29.42 -33.72
C ARG A 165 -12.83 -29.46 -35.22
N LYS A 166 -12.29 -28.47 -35.94
CA LYS A 166 -12.29 -28.42 -37.43
C LYS A 166 -11.22 -29.37 -37.96
N GLY A 167 -11.52 -30.01 -39.10
CA GLY A 167 -10.58 -30.90 -39.77
C GLY A 167 -11.25 -32.07 -40.42
N THR A 168 -10.55 -32.72 -41.34
CA THR A 168 -11.03 -33.98 -42.00
C THR A 168 -10.86 -35.23 -41.12
N HIS A 169 -10.06 -35.16 -40.09
CA HIS A 169 -9.74 -36.22 -39.12
C HIS A 169 -9.44 -37.61 -39.75
N ALA A 170 -9.06 -37.65 -41.04
CA ALA A 170 -8.85 -38.87 -41.79
C ALA A 170 -7.83 -39.82 -41.17
N LYS A 171 -6.70 -39.27 -40.61
CA LYS A 171 -5.66 -40.09 -39.92
C LYS A 171 -6.20 -40.80 -38.69
N LEU A 172 -7.04 -40.13 -37.92
CA LEU A 172 -7.64 -40.66 -36.69
C LEU A 172 -8.64 -41.77 -37.03
N LEU A 173 -9.49 -41.60 -38.05
CA LEU A 173 -10.44 -42.58 -38.53
C LEU A 173 -9.69 -43.83 -39.09
N GLU A 174 -8.59 -43.62 -39.79
CA GLU A 174 -7.75 -44.73 -40.31
C GLU A 174 -7.05 -45.49 -39.18
N GLN A 175 -6.57 -44.78 -38.15
CA GLN A 175 -5.97 -45.38 -36.98
C GLN A 175 -6.99 -46.19 -36.17
N ALA A 176 -8.22 -45.70 -35.96
CA ALA A 176 -9.31 -46.42 -35.33
C ALA A 176 -9.64 -47.72 -36.10
N LYS A 177 -9.70 -47.64 -37.43
CA LYS A 177 -9.92 -48.80 -38.32
C LYS A 177 -8.81 -49.84 -38.19
N ARG A 178 -7.54 -49.38 -38.13
CA ARG A 178 -6.39 -50.29 -37.96
C ARG A 178 -6.34 -50.94 -36.56
N SER A 179 -6.85 -50.26 -35.54
CA SER A 179 -6.97 -50.78 -34.19
C SER A 179 -8.13 -51.76 -34.00
N GLY A 180 -8.91 -52.05 -35.10
CA GLY A 180 -9.95 -53.07 -35.11
C GLY A 180 -11.33 -52.58 -34.68
N TYR A 181 -11.56 -51.26 -34.51
CA TYR A 181 -12.87 -50.74 -34.24
C TYR A 181 -13.70 -50.77 -35.53
N VAL A 182 -15.01 -51.09 -35.41
CA VAL A 182 -15.91 -51.26 -36.53
C VAL A 182 -16.77 -50.04 -36.82
N ARG A 183 -17.12 -49.29 -35.76
CA ARG A 183 -18.09 -48.19 -35.85
C ARG A 183 -17.59 -46.93 -35.16
N VAL A 184 -18.03 -45.81 -35.72
CA VAL A 184 -17.78 -44.45 -35.19
C VAL A 184 -19.08 -43.63 -35.27
N GLN A 185 -19.34 -42.82 -34.27
CA GLN A 185 -20.41 -41.85 -34.32
C GLN A 185 -19.79 -40.49 -34.66
N ILE A 186 -20.33 -39.81 -35.64
CA ILE A 186 -19.84 -38.50 -36.07
C ILE A 186 -21.04 -37.53 -36.11
N ASP A 187 -20.94 -36.46 -35.31
CA ASP A 187 -22.02 -35.45 -35.19
C ASP A 187 -23.39 -36.09 -34.89
N GLY A 188 -23.41 -37.14 -34.08
CA GLY A 188 -24.60 -37.88 -33.67
C GLY A 188 -25.04 -38.97 -34.66
N ASN A 189 -24.43 -39.11 -35.84
CA ASN A 189 -24.74 -40.13 -36.83
C ASN A 189 -23.74 -41.30 -36.77
N LEU A 190 -24.23 -42.52 -36.83
CA LEU A 190 -23.44 -43.72 -36.81
C LEU A 190 -22.90 -44.10 -38.21
N TYR A 191 -21.62 -44.33 -38.34
CA TYR A 191 -20.93 -44.74 -39.55
C TYR A 191 -20.15 -46.05 -39.32
N GLU A 192 -20.02 -46.86 -40.36
CA GLU A 192 -19.07 -48.02 -40.33
C GLU A 192 -17.69 -47.57 -40.84
N LEU A 193 -16.64 -47.86 -40.09
CA LEU A 193 -15.25 -47.52 -40.47
C LEU A 193 -14.78 -48.27 -41.74
N SER A 194 -15.55 -49.25 -42.22
CA SER A 194 -15.37 -49.89 -43.55
C SER A 194 -15.70 -48.93 -44.69
N GLU A 195 -16.61 -47.99 -44.51
CA GLU A 195 -17.04 -47.02 -45.50
C GLU A 195 -16.06 -45.85 -45.67
N GLU A 196 -16.11 -45.21 -46.82
CA GLU A 196 -15.29 -43.99 -47.03
C GLU A 196 -15.96 -42.76 -46.41
N ILE A 197 -15.42 -42.28 -45.30
CA ILE A 197 -15.92 -41.17 -44.53
C ILE A 197 -15.18 -39.90 -44.92
N SER A 198 -15.88 -38.95 -45.56
CA SER A 198 -15.35 -37.64 -45.95
C SER A 198 -15.95 -36.53 -45.09
N LEU A 199 -15.13 -35.80 -44.29
CA LEU A 199 -15.56 -34.71 -43.45
C LEU A 199 -15.08 -33.35 -43.99
N ASP A 200 -15.91 -32.32 -43.84
CA ASP A 200 -15.55 -30.95 -44.25
C ASP A 200 -14.55 -30.33 -43.26
N LYS A 201 -13.39 -29.94 -43.77
CA LYS A 201 -12.30 -29.32 -42.97
C LYS A 201 -12.68 -28.00 -42.30
N ASN A 202 -13.73 -27.30 -42.74
CA ASN A 202 -14.15 -26.01 -42.26
C ASN A 202 -15.24 -26.09 -41.18
N ILE A 203 -15.86 -27.25 -41.00
CA ILE A 203 -16.91 -27.50 -40.01
C ILE A 203 -16.29 -28.10 -38.75
N LYS A 204 -16.87 -27.82 -37.59
CA LYS A 204 -16.48 -28.45 -36.31
C LYS A 204 -17.19 -29.79 -36.20
N HIS A 205 -16.43 -30.84 -35.97
CA HIS A 205 -16.95 -32.20 -35.82
C HIS A 205 -16.75 -32.71 -34.38
N ASN A 206 -17.67 -33.58 -33.96
CA ASN A 206 -17.55 -34.46 -32.82
C ASN A 206 -17.39 -35.90 -33.37
N ILE A 207 -16.41 -36.64 -32.83
CA ILE A 207 -16.17 -38.01 -33.28
C ILE A 207 -16.03 -38.87 -32.04
N GLU A 208 -16.91 -39.88 -31.91
CA GLU A 208 -16.92 -40.85 -30.82
C GLU A 208 -16.71 -42.26 -31.42
N ILE A 209 -15.66 -42.98 -30.93
CA ILE A 209 -15.42 -44.36 -31.33
C ILE A 209 -16.32 -45.29 -30.49
N VAL A 210 -17.07 -46.16 -31.16
CA VAL A 210 -17.88 -47.17 -30.49
C VAL A 210 -17.02 -48.35 -30.10
N VAL A 211 -16.78 -48.48 -28.75
CA VAL A 211 -15.90 -49.52 -28.21
C VAL A 211 -16.65 -50.80 -27.93
N ASP A 212 -17.79 -50.76 -27.27
CA ASP A 212 -18.62 -51.94 -26.98
C ASP A 212 -20.12 -51.61 -26.95
N ARG A 213 -20.95 -52.64 -27.17
CA ARG A 213 -22.42 -52.59 -27.06
C ARG A 213 -22.85 -53.70 -26.12
N LEU A 214 -23.53 -53.31 -25.04
CA LEU A 214 -23.92 -54.20 -23.99
C LEU A 214 -25.38 -54.08 -23.64
N ILE A 215 -25.90 -55.09 -22.96
CA ILE A 215 -27.23 -55.04 -22.36
C ILE A 215 -27.06 -55.15 -20.86
N VAL A 216 -27.60 -54.18 -20.08
CA VAL A 216 -27.50 -54.16 -18.63
C VAL A 216 -28.18 -55.42 -18.06
N LYS A 217 -27.42 -56.28 -17.44
CA LYS A 217 -27.88 -57.49 -16.74
C LYS A 217 -26.85 -57.96 -15.72
N PRO A 218 -27.26 -58.63 -14.65
CA PRO A 218 -26.30 -59.20 -13.70
C PRO A 218 -25.22 -60.08 -14.38
N GLY A 219 -23.94 -59.92 -13.95
CA GLY A 219 -22.80 -60.71 -14.44
C GLY A 219 -22.04 -60.13 -15.61
N ILE A 220 -22.34 -58.89 -16.04
CA ILE A 220 -21.55 -58.21 -17.10
C ILE A 220 -20.46 -57.27 -16.53
N GLU A 221 -20.37 -57.15 -15.20
CA GLU A 221 -19.56 -56.13 -14.51
C GLU A 221 -18.08 -56.19 -14.98
N LYS A 222 -17.51 -57.40 -15.08
CA LYS A 222 -16.13 -57.56 -15.51
C LYS A 222 -15.91 -57.10 -16.96
N ARG A 223 -16.77 -57.49 -17.89
CA ARG A 223 -16.68 -57.07 -19.29
C ARG A 223 -16.91 -55.57 -19.44
N LEU A 224 -17.87 -55.04 -18.63
CA LEU A 224 -18.15 -53.61 -18.60
C LEU A 224 -16.91 -52.84 -18.11
N SER A 225 -16.24 -53.30 -17.05
CA SER A 225 -15.02 -52.69 -16.53
C SER A 225 -13.89 -52.67 -17.58
N ASP A 226 -13.63 -53.84 -18.23
CA ASP A 226 -12.58 -53.95 -19.28
C ASP A 226 -12.88 -52.97 -20.46
N SER A 227 -14.16 -52.88 -20.86
CA SER A 227 -14.58 -51.99 -21.95
C SER A 227 -14.50 -50.50 -21.54
N ILE A 228 -14.82 -50.17 -20.30
CA ILE A 228 -14.67 -48.81 -19.75
C ILE A 228 -13.20 -48.40 -19.75
N GLU A 229 -12.28 -49.26 -19.24
CA GLU A 229 -10.84 -48.98 -19.24
C GLU A 229 -10.34 -48.69 -20.67
N THR A 230 -10.78 -49.48 -21.66
CA THR A 230 -10.43 -49.25 -23.07
C THR A 230 -10.93 -47.92 -23.59
N VAL A 231 -12.15 -47.52 -23.22
CA VAL A 231 -12.71 -46.20 -23.60
C VAL A 231 -11.92 -45.05 -22.97
N LEU A 232 -11.58 -45.18 -21.67
CA LEU A 232 -10.85 -44.16 -20.94
C LEU A 232 -9.43 -43.96 -21.47
N ASP A 233 -8.76 -45.03 -21.89
CA ASP A 233 -7.43 -44.97 -22.53
C ASP A 233 -7.49 -44.27 -23.90
N LEU A 234 -8.56 -44.51 -24.69
CA LEU A 234 -8.73 -43.91 -26.00
C LEU A 234 -9.13 -42.41 -25.95
N ALA A 235 -9.95 -42.08 -24.97
CA ALA A 235 -10.55 -40.75 -24.87
C ALA A 235 -9.95 -39.93 -23.72
N GLU A 236 -8.71 -40.20 -23.31
CA GLU A 236 -7.98 -39.46 -22.27
C GLU A 236 -8.79 -39.27 -20.98
N GLY A 237 -9.41 -40.39 -20.51
CA GLY A 237 -10.16 -40.40 -19.27
C GLY A 237 -11.65 -39.98 -19.38
N LEU A 238 -12.21 -39.93 -20.58
CA LEU A 238 -13.62 -39.64 -20.80
C LEU A 238 -14.38 -40.86 -21.31
N LEU A 239 -15.60 -41.03 -20.81
CA LEU A 239 -16.54 -42.08 -21.27
C LEU A 239 -17.92 -41.45 -21.54
N MET A 240 -18.49 -41.80 -22.67
CA MET A 240 -19.88 -41.51 -22.99
C MET A 240 -20.65 -42.85 -23.08
N VAL A 241 -21.79 -42.89 -22.43
CA VAL A 241 -22.72 -44.04 -22.50
C VAL A 241 -24.04 -43.59 -23.12
N ASP A 242 -24.32 -44.15 -24.30
CA ASP A 242 -25.58 -43.91 -24.96
C ASP A 242 -26.52 -45.06 -24.63
N THR A 243 -27.68 -44.81 -24.04
CA THR A 243 -28.71 -45.78 -23.68
C THR A 243 -29.62 -46.16 -24.83
N MET A 244 -29.32 -45.65 -26.04
CA MET A 244 -30.01 -45.94 -27.30
C MET A 244 -31.52 -45.55 -27.29
N ASP A 245 -31.96 -44.78 -26.32
CA ASP A 245 -33.26 -44.16 -26.17
C ASP A 245 -33.19 -42.61 -26.35
N GLY A 246 -32.02 -42.11 -26.72
CA GLY A 246 -31.73 -40.67 -26.90
C GLY A 246 -31.05 -40.03 -25.70
N ASN A 247 -30.79 -40.77 -24.63
CA ASN A 247 -30.12 -40.27 -23.44
C ASN A 247 -28.60 -40.63 -23.46
N ILE A 248 -27.76 -39.61 -23.30
CA ILE A 248 -26.31 -39.77 -23.24
C ILE A 248 -25.85 -39.44 -21.84
N HIS A 249 -25.18 -40.39 -21.19
CA HIS A 249 -24.59 -40.25 -19.87
C HIS A 249 -23.09 -40.07 -20.01
N ASN A 250 -22.54 -39.00 -19.46
CA ASN A 250 -21.11 -38.68 -19.56
C ASN A 250 -20.41 -38.95 -18.23
N PHE A 251 -19.27 -39.64 -18.26
CA PHE A 251 -18.44 -39.94 -17.11
C PHE A 251 -16.99 -39.49 -17.36
N SER A 252 -16.26 -39.18 -16.30
CA SER A 252 -14.87 -38.77 -16.43
C SER A 252 -14.00 -39.29 -15.31
N GLN A 253 -12.84 -39.81 -15.66
CA GLN A 253 -11.78 -40.24 -14.71
C GLN A 253 -10.88 -39.06 -14.33
N SER A 254 -10.82 -37.99 -15.17
CA SER A 254 -10.09 -36.76 -14.93
C SER A 254 -11.05 -35.64 -14.51
N PHE A 255 -10.50 -34.50 -13.98
CA PHE A 255 -11.28 -33.32 -13.71
C PHE A 255 -11.68 -32.63 -15.02
N SER A 256 -12.60 -33.21 -15.74
CA SER A 256 -13.13 -32.61 -16.99
C SER A 256 -14.65 -32.50 -16.96
N CYS A 257 -15.17 -31.40 -17.55
CA CYS A 257 -16.60 -31.23 -17.67
C CYS A 257 -17.12 -32.12 -18.82
N PRO A 258 -18.02 -33.05 -18.54
CA PRO A 258 -18.55 -33.91 -19.58
C PRO A 258 -19.33 -33.15 -20.66
N ASP A 259 -20.00 -32.04 -20.30
CA ASP A 259 -20.85 -31.30 -21.25
C ASP A 259 -20.05 -30.28 -22.08
N CYS A 260 -19.08 -29.61 -21.47
CA CYS A 260 -18.32 -28.52 -22.11
C CYS A 260 -16.98 -28.97 -22.71
N GLY A 261 -16.50 -30.18 -22.37
CA GLY A 261 -15.20 -30.68 -22.80
C GLY A 261 -14.01 -29.91 -22.25
N ILE A 262 -14.20 -29.11 -21.21
CA ILE A 262 -13.13 -28.36 -20.55
C ILE A 262 -12.49 -29.29 -19.52
N SER A 263 -11.17 -29.53 -19.67
CA SER A 263 -10.37 -30.22 -18.68
C SER A 263 -9.80 -29.20 -17.71
N VAL A 264 -9.86 -29.49 -16.42
CA VAL A 264 -9.24 -28.71 -15.34
C VAL A 264 -8.03 -29.52 -14.88
N ASP A 265 -6.88 -28.86 -14.84
CA ASP A 265 -5.64 -29.46 -14.33
C ASP A 265 -5.83 -29.95 -12.88
N GLU A 266 -4.96 -30.85 -12.43
CA GLU A 266 -4.99 -31.32 -11.04
C GLU A 266 -4.93 -30.14 -10.07
N ILE A 267 -5.87 -30.13 -9.11
CA ILE A 267 -6.04 -29.04 -8.17
C ILE A 267 -5.00 -29.18 -7.06
N GLU A 268 -3.97 -28.34 -7.13
CA GLU A 268 -2.89 -28.25 -6.17
C GLU A 268 -2.87 -26.87 -5.48
N PRO A 269 -2.20 -26.69 -4.34
CA PRO A 269 -2.06 -25.37 -3.71
C PRO A 269 -1.47 -24.30 -4.63
N ARG A 270 -0.61 -24.68 -5.61
CA ARG A 270 -0.04 -23.74 -6.60
C ARG A 270 -1.10 -23.21 -7.59
N SER A 271 -2.20 -23.93 -7.82
CA SER A 271 -3.29 -23.51 -8.69
C SER A 271 -4.04 -22.29 -8.14
N PHE A 272 -3.95 -22.03 -6.84
CA PHE A 272 -4.53 -20.86 -6.17
C PHE A 272 -3.51 -19.76 -5.89
N SER A 273 -2.29 -19.84 -6.40
CA SER A 273 -1.26 -18.82 -6.22
C SER A 273 -1.30 -17.82 -7.37
N PHE A 274 -1.60 -16.55 -7.08
CA PHE A 274 -1.49 -15.48 -8.07
C PHE A 274 -0.04 -15.04 -8.33
N ASN A 275 0.93 -15.55 -7.54
CA ASN A 275 2.37 -15.34 -7.76
C ASN A 275 3.01 -16.45 -8.61
N ASN A 276 2.24 -17.47 -8.96
CA ASN A 276 2.70 -18.61 -9.75
C ASN A 276 1.96 -18.66 -11.09
N PRO A 277 2.64 -18.86 -12.23
CA PRO A 277 2.01 -18.95 -13.56
C PRO A 277 0.90 -20.00 -13.67
N PHE A 278 0.93 -21.06 -12.84
CA PHE A 278 -0.11 -22.09 -12.82
C PHE A 278 -1.46 -21.57 -12.38
N GLY A 279 -1.52 -20.66 -11.40
CA GLY A 279 -2.76 -20.10 -10.88
C GLY A 279 -3.05 -18.66 -11.33
N ALA A 280 -2.02 -17.89 -11.69
CA ALA A 280 -2.15 -16.49 -12.04
C ALA A 280 -2.93 -16.28 -13.35
N CYS A 281 -3.76 -15.24 -13.38
CA CYS A 281 -4.37 -14.77 -14.63
C CYS A 281 -3.28 -14.46 -15.67
N PRO A 282 -3.32 -15.04 -16.87
CA PRO A 282 -2.26 -14.88 -17.87
C PRO A 282 -2.14 -13.45 -18.39
N ASP A 283 -3.20 -12.66 -18.31
CA ASP A 283 -3.29 -11.32 -18.87
C ASP A 283 -2.65 -10.25 -17.98
N CYS A 284 -2.86 -10.34 -16.65
CA CYS A 284 -2.29 -9.41 -15.66
C CYS A 284 -1.17 -10.06 -14.82
N LEU A 285 -0.79 -11.30 -15.12
CA LEU A 285 0.24 -12.05 -14.39
C LEU A 285 0.04 -12.04 -12.86
N GLY A 286 -1.23 -12.13 -12.43
CA GLY A 286 -1.61 -12.17 -11.02
C GLY A 286 -1.70 -10.81 -10.32
N LEU A 287 -1.52 -9.70 -11.00
CA LEU A 287 -1.67 -8.35 -10.43
C LEU A 287 -3.14 -7.99 -10.14
N GLY A 288 -4.07 -8.47 -10.97
CA GLY A 288 -5.49 -8.14 -10.89
C GLY A 288 -5.87 -6.83 -11.58
N TYR A 289 -4.88 -6.02 -11.94
CA TYR A 289 -5.08 -4.73 -12.59
C TYR A 289 -4.04 -4.49 -13.68
N LYS A 290 -4.29 -3.50 -14.51
CA LYS A 290 -3.33 -2.96 -15.49
C LYS A 290 -3.20 -1.46 -15.27
N MET A 291 -2.03 -0.92 -15.55
CA MET A 291 -1.82 0.53 -15.66
C MET A 291 -2.04 0.90 -17.11
N GLU A 292 -3.05 1.70 -17.37
CA GLU A 292 -3.41 2.15 -18.73
C GLU A 292 -3.41 3.69 -18.74
N PHE A 293 -2.97 4.31 -19.84
CA PHE A 293 -3.05 5.76 -20.01
C PHE A 293 -4.51 6.19 -20.03
N ASP A 294 -4.83 7.22 -19.26
CA ASP A 294 -6.18 7.75 -19.10
C ASP A 294 -6.31 9.07 -19.84
N ILE A 295 -7.29 9.14 -20.73
CA ILE A 295 -7.54 10.37 -21.49
C ILE A 295 -7.96 11.55 -20.61
N ASP A 296 -8.64 11.31 -19.48
CA ASP A 296 -9.03 12.36 -18.55
C ASP A 296 -7.84 12.94 -17.76
N LEU A 297 -6.71 12.22 -17.71
CA LEU A 297 -5.46 12.75 -17.20
C LEU A 297 -4.64 13.46 -18.29
N ILE A 298 -4.76 13.02 -19.54
CA ILE A 298 -4.12 13.67 -20.71
C ILE A 298 -4.83 14.97 -21.07
N ILE A 299 -6.18 14.99 -20.99
CA ILE A 299 -7.04 16.15 -21.23
C ILE A 299 -7.91 16.37 -19.98
N PRO A 300 -7.36 16.98 -18.93
CA PRO A 300 -8.05 17.12 -17.64
C PRO A 300 -9.18 18.15 -17.66
N ASP A 301 -9.11 19.13 -18.54
CA ASP A 301 -10.13 20.15 -18.73
C ASP A 301 -10.63 20.13 -20.16
N ARG A 302 -11.79 19.54 -20.37
CA ARG A 302 -12.41 19.40 -21.68
C ARG A 302 -13.10 20.68 -22.17
N SER A 303 -13.30 21.66 -21.31
CA SER A 303 -13.83 22.97 -21.67
C SER A 303 -12.80 23.85 -22.39
N LEU A 304 -11.52 23.49 -22.33
CA LEU A 304 -10.45 24.15 -23.07
C LEU A 304 -10.36 23.63 -24.51
N SER A 305 -9.98 24.53 -25.41
CA SER A 305 -9.58 24.14 -26.76
C SER A 305 -8.15 23.57 -26.77
N ILE A 306 -7.77 22.90 -27.86
CA ILE A 306 -6.40 22.42 -28.04
C ILE A 306 -5.40 23.60 -28.03
N LEU A 307 -5.80 24.75 -28.59
CA LEU A 307 -4.97 25.96 -28.61
C LEU A 307 -4.81 26.58 -27.22
N ASP A 308 -5.83 26.46 -26.37
CA ASP A 308 -5.79 26.96 -24.99
C ASP A 308 -5.10 25.97 -24.01
N GLY A 309 -4.58 24.85 -24.55
CA GLY A 309 -3.80 23.89 -23.78
C GLY A 309 -4.58 22.74 -23.15
N ALA A 310 -5.67 22.29 -23.77
CA ALA A 310 -6.43 21.12 -23.31
C ALA A 310 -5.53 19.87 -23.15
N ILE A 311 -4.53 19.69 -24.03
CA ILE A 311 -3.61 18.54 -23.99
C ILE A 311 -2.39 18.89 -23.12
N VAL A 312 -2.26 18.25 -21.95
CA VAL A 312 -1.23 18.60 -20.96
C VAL A 312 -0.09 17.58 -20.88
N VAL A 313 -0.14 16.47 -21.65
CA VAL A 313 0.86 15.43 -21.60
C VAL A 313 2.19 15.87 -22.26
N THR A 314 3.29 15.51 -21.65
CA THR A 314 4.63 15.84 -22.12
C THR A 314 4.89 15.36 -23.56
N GLY A 315 5.37 16.29 -24.39
CA GLY A 315 5.57 16.08 -25.84
C GLY A 315 4.37 16.49 -26.70
N TRP A 316 3.17 16.69 -26.13
CA TRP A 316 1.99 17.24 -26.81
C TRP A 316 1.59 18.63 -26.31
N GLN A 317 1.95 19.00 -25.09
CA GLN A 317 1.70 20.36 -24.54
C GLN A 317 2.27 21.50 -25.43
N SER A 318 3.26 21.19 -26.27
CA SER A 318 3.83 22.15 -27.24
C SER A 318 2.89 22.42 -28.45
N CYS A 319 1.76 21.74 -28.56
CA CYS A 319 0.79 21.96 -29.65
C CYS A 319 0.15 23.36 -29.62
N THR A 320 0.25 24.07 -28.50
CA THR A 320 -0.12 25.50 -28.43
C THR A 320 0.80 26.42 -29.23
N ASN A 321 2.04 25.96 -29.54
CA ASN A 321 3.04 26.74 -30.29
C ASN A 321 2.99 26.38 -31.78
N GLU A 322 2.81 27.38 -32.64
CA GLU A 322 2.68 27.23 -34.10
C GLU A 322 3.86 26.54 -34.79
N GLY A 323 5.08 26.67 -34.26
CA GLY A 323 6.28 26.06 -34.80
C GLY A 323 6.56 24.63 -34.33
N SER A 324 5.69 24.00 -33.57
CA SER A 324 5.90 22.64 -33.04
C SER A 324 5.43 21.56 -34.01
N PHE A 325 6.10 20.40 -34.01
CA PHE A 325 5.71 19.27 -34.86
C PHE A 325 4.36 18.66 -34.41
N SER A 326 4.07 18.67 -33.10
CA SER A 326 2.78 18.24 -32.56
C SER A 326 1.63 19.12 -33.06
N ARG A 327 1.86 20.46 -33.18
CA ARG A 327 0.90 21.38 -33.77
C ARG A 327 0.66 21.07 -35.24
N ALA A 328 1.73 20.85 -36.04
CA ALA A 328 1.63 20.54 -37.46
C ALA A 328 0.83 19.26 -37.72
N ILE A 329 0.95 18.25 -36.87
CA ILE A 329 0.12 17.03 -36.95
C ILE A 329 -1.36 17.36 -36.71
N LEU A 330 -1.66 18.13 -35.66
CA LEU A 330 -3.04 18.49 -35.33
C LEU A 330 -3.67 19.40 -36.38
N ASP A 331 -2.92 20.32 -36.96
CA ASP A 331 -3.38 21.16 -38.09
C ASP A 331 -3.67 20.32 -39.37
N ALA A 332 -2.87 19.27 -39.59
CA ALA A 332 -3.13 18.33 -40.69
C ALA A 332 -4.41 17.52 -40.45
N LEU A 333 -4.65 17.04 -39.26
CA LEU A 333 -5.89 16.34 -38.86
C LEU A 333 -7.08 17.28 -38.94
N ALA A 334 -6.95 18.53 -38.48
CA ALA A 334 -8.01 19.53 -38.54
C ALA A 334 -8.46 19.81 -39.96
N ARG A 335 -7.52 19.87 -40.90
CA ARG A 335 -7.81 20.04 -42.35
C ARG A 335 -8.45 18.81 -42.98
N GLU A 336 -7.95 17.62 -42.66
CA GLU A 336 -8.44 16.37 -43.27
C GLU A 336 -9.86 16.02 -42.80
N TYR A 337 -10.17 16.28 -41.53
CA TYR A 337 -11.42 15.89 -40.89
C TYR A 337 -12.37 17.08 -40.65
N ASP A 338 -12.04 18.27 -41.12
CA ASP A 338 -12.83 19.49 -41.09
C ASP A 338 -13.31 19.88 -39.67
N PHE A 339 -12.34 20.14 -38.76
CA PHE A 339 -12.59 20.66 -37.42
C PHE A 339 -11.61 21.79 -37.04
N SER A 340 -11.98 22.62 -36.09
CA SER A 340 -11.14 23.73 -35.61
C SER A 340 -10.42 23.39 -34.30
N LEU A 341 -9.12 23.66 -34.19
CA LEU A 341 -8.35 23.49 -32.96
C LEU A 341 -8.71 24.51 -31.86
N ALA A 342 -9.47 25.56 -32.21
CA ALA A 342 -9.96 26.58 -31.25
C ALA A 342 -11.27 26.17 -30.57
N THR A 343 -11.90 25.08 -30.98
CA THR A 343 -13.12 24.57 -30.38
C THR A 343 -12.83 23.85 -29.08
N PRO A 344 -13.58 24.05 -27.98
CA PRO A 344 -13.47 23.27 -26.76
C PRO A 344 -13.53 21.76 -27.02
N PHE A 345 -12.71 20.97 -26.33
CA PHE A 345 -12.60 19.52 -26.61
C PHE A 345 -13.93 18.79 -26.41
N GLU A 346 -14.78 19.22 -25.47
CA GLU A 346 -16.09 18.61 -25.20
C GLU A 346 -17.13 18.87 -26.32
N GLU A 347 -16.94 19.93 -27.11
CA GLU A 347 -17.84 20.30 -28.20
C GLU A 347 -17.53 19.53 -29.50
N TYR A 348 -16.38 18.81 -29.56
CA TYR A 348 -16.10 18.00 -30.76
C TYR A 348 -17.11 16.85 -30.92
N PRO A 349 -17.54 16.57 -32.14
CA PRO A 349 -18.31 15.35 -32.44
C PRO A 349 -17.53 14.10 -31.98
N GLU A 350 -18.24 13.06 -31.54
CA GLU A 350 -17.64 11.81 -31.05
C GLU A 350 -16.62 11.20 -32.03
N LYS A 351 -16.85 11.34 -33.35
CA LYS A 351 -15.93 10.91 -34.40
C LYS A 351 -14.58 11.61 -34.30
N ILE A 352 -14.57 12.91 -34.07
CA ILE A 352 -13.31 13.71 -33.94
C ILE A 352 -12.62 13.39 -32.65
N GLN A 353 -13.35 13.30 -31.52
CA GLN A 353 -12.78 12.87 -30.26
C GLN A 353 -12.12 11.50 -30.40
N ASN A 354 -12.77 10.54 -31.07
CA ASN A 354 -12.20 9.20 -31.25
C ASN A 354 -10.93 9.21 -32.13
N ILE A 355 -10.88 10.03 -33.19
CA ILE A 355 -9.67 10.20 -34.02
C ILE A 355 -8.52 10.76 -33.17
N LEU A 356 -8.77 11.78 -32.35
CA LEU A 356 -7.74 12.38 -31.48
C LEU A 356 -7.28 11.39 -30.42
N ILE A 357 -8.16 10.61 -29.84
CA ILE A 357 -7.83 9.66 -28.77
C ILE A 357 -7.17 8.39 -29.30
N ASN A 358 -7.81 7.72 -30.28
CA ASN A 358 -7.47 6.37 -30.77
C ASN A 358 -6.74 6.35 -32.12
N GLY A 359 -6.70 7.49 -32.84
CA GLY A 359 -5.98 7.63 -34.11
C GLY A 359 -6.82 7.43 -35.37
N THR A 360 -6.11 7.51 -36.48
CA THR A 360 -6.69 7.47 -37.84
C THR A 360 -6.84 6.05 -38.39
N ASN A 361 -6.68 4.99 -37.60
CA ASN A 361 -6.74 3.58 -38.02
C ASN A 361 -5.86 3.26 -39.25
N GLY A 362 -4.67 3.88 -39.33
CA GLY A 362 -3.69 3.66 -40.41
C GLY A 362 -3.86 4.61 -41.60
N HIS A 363 -4.88 5.45 -41.63
CA HIS A 363 -5.00 6.50 -42.67
C HIS A 363 -3.92 7.57 -42.43
N SER A 364 -3.11 7.81 -43.48
CA SER A 364 -2.03 8.81 -43.45
C SER A 364 -2.52 10.18 -43.85
N VAL A 365 -2.16 11.20 -43.10
CA VAL A 365 -2.43 12.61 -43.41
C VAL A 365 -1.14 13.33 -43.77
N LYS A 366 -1.19 14.31 -44.67
CA LYS A 366 -0.05 15.11 -45.12
C LYS A 366 0.22 16.21 -44.10
N VAL A 367 1.33 16.08 -43.36
CA VAL A 367 1.80 17.05 -42.38
C VAL A 367 2.81 17.98 -43.00
N TYR A 368 2.49 19.26 -43.10
CA TYR A 368 3.39 20.32 -43.53
C TYR A 368 4.07 20.90 -42.28
N TYR A 369 5.38 20.70 -42.16
CA TYR A 369 6.12 21.19 -41.03
C TYR A 369 7.24 22.14 -41.45
N LYS A 370 7.28 23.31 -40.81
CA LYS A 370 8.34 24.33 -40.94
C LYS A 370 8.97 24.54 -39.57
N GLY A 371 10.15 23.94 -39.39
CA GLY A 371 10.90 24.05 -38.13
C GLY A 371 12.21 24.79 -38.29
N GLN A 372 12.95 24.98 -37.21
CA GLN A 372 14.26 25.65 -37.20
C GLN A 372 15.34 24.97 -38.11
N ARG A 373 15.14 23.69 -38.45
CA ARG A 373 16.08 22.88 -39.24
C ARG A 373 15.65 22.63 -40.69
N GLY A 374 14.54 23.26 -41.15
CA GLY A 374 14.05 23.12 -42.51
C GLY A 374 12.53 22.97 -42.60
N GLU A 375 12.03 22.90 -43.85
CA GLU A 375 10.63 22.66 -44.19
C GLU A 375 10.53 21.26 -44.83
N GLY A 376 9.42 20.55 -44.54
CA GLY A 376 9.18 19.23 -45.10
C GLY A 376 7.70 18.84 -45.10
N VAL A 377 7.37 17.90 -45.96
CA VAL A 377 6.03 17.27 -45.99
C VAL A 377 6.18 15.81 -45.61
N TYR A 378 5.44 15.39 -44.65
CA TYR A 378 5.51 14.04 -44.09
C TYR A 378 4.13 13.37 -44.17
N ASP A 379 4.08 12.12 -44.65
CA ASP A 379 2.85 11.29 -44.58
C ASP A 379 2.85 10.61 -43.19
N VAL A 380 1.93 11.00 -42.32
CA VAL A 380 1.83 10.52 -40.95
C VAL A 380 0.50 9.82 -40.72
N ALA A 381 0.54 8.54 -40.40
CA ALA A 381 -0.60 7.83 -39.85
C ALA A 381 -0.64 8.09 -38.33
N PHE A 382 -1.55 8.98 -37.89
CA PHE A 382 -1.65 9.36 -36.48
C PHE A 382 -2.18 8.21 -35.64
N PRO A 383 -1.41 7.68 -34.67
CA PRO A 383 -1.81 6.51 -33.89
C PRO A 383 -2.82 6.83 -32.76
N GLY A 384 -3.14 8.11 -32.56
CA GLY A 384 -3.93 8.61 -31.44
C GLY A 384 -3.06 9.03 -30.25
N LEU A 385 -3.60 9.90 -29.38
CA LEU A 385 -2.87 10.43 -28.22
C LEU A 385 -2.44 9.30 -27.29
N ILE A 386 -3.33 8.36 -26.95
CA ILE A 386 -3.04 7.28 -25.99
C ILE A 386 -1.88 6.42 -26.49
N ARG A 387 -1.97 5.89 -27.73
CA ARG A 387 -0.91 5.01 -28.26
C ARG A 387 0.41 5.73 -28.47
N ASN A 388 0.37 7.02 -28.87
CA ASN A 388 1.61 7.81 -29.03
C ASN A 388 2.32 8.02 -27.68
N VAL A 389 1.56 8.34 -26.61
CA VAL A 389 2.11 8.50 -25.26
C VAL A 389 2.65 7.16 -24.74
N GLU A 390 1.95 6.06 -24.98
CA GLU A 390 2.39 4.71 -24.62
C GLU A 390 3.71 4.34 -25.32
N GLN A 391 3.84 4.65 -26.62
CA GLN A 391 5.08 4.42 -27.37
C GLN A 391 6.24 5.23 -26.78
N ARG A 392 6.04 6.53 -26.50
CA ARG A 392 7.05 7.39 -25.88
C ARG A 392 7.47 6.89 -24.49
N TYR A 393 6.54 6.40 -23.69
CA TYR A 393 6.82 5.78 -22.38
C TYR A 393 7.73 4.55 -22.52
N ARG A 394 7.48 3.70 -23.53
CA ARG A 394 8.30 2.50 -23.78
C ARG A 394 9.70 2.85 -24.31
N GLU A 395 9.81 3.88 -25.14
CA GLU A 395 11.07 4.26 -25.81
C GLU A 395 11.99 5.12 -24.95
N THR A 396 11.45 5.79 -23.92
CA THR A 396 12.28 6.67 -23.08
C THR A 396 13.21 5.87 -22.17
N GLY A 397 14.51 6.23 -22.19
CA GLY A 397 15.54 5.71 -21.28
C GLY A 397 15.67 6.51 -19.98
N SER A 398 14.89 7.60 -19.79
CA SER A 398 14.96 8.47 -18.62
C SER A 398 13.94 8.08 -17.57
N ASP A 399 14.40 7.71 -16.37
CA ASP A 399 13.49 7.37 -15.24
C ASP A 399 12.61 8.55 -14.84
N ALA A 400 13.10 9.79 -14.90
CA ALA A 400 12.32 10.98 -14.64
C ALA A 400 11.17 11.14 -15.65
N MET A 401 11.43 10.88 -16.94
CA MET A 401 10.41 10.91 -17.99
C MET A 401 9.41 9.76 -17.84
N LYS A 402 9.85 8.56 -17.43
CA LYS A 402 8.93 7.46 -17.12
C LYS A 402 7.96 7.82 -16.01
N GLN A 403 8.48 8.38 -14.90
CA GLN A 403 7.64 8.86 -13.79
C GLN A 403 6.66 9.95 -14.22
N GLU A 404 7.08 10.86 -15.09
CA GLU A 404 6.19 11.89 -15.65
C GLU A 404 5.05 11.25 -16.46
N TYR A 405 5.35 10.29 -17.35
CA TYR A 405 4.32 9.57 -18.11
C TYR A 405 3.42 8.72 -17.21
N GLU A 406 3.94 8.08 -16.17
CA GLU A 406 3.17 7.30 -15.20
C GLU A 406 2.12 8.15 -14.48
N SER A 407 2.34 9.47 -14.34
CA SER A 407 1.35 10.39 -13.78
C SER A 407 0.08 10.53 -14.63
N PHE A 408 0.10 10.09 -15.90
CA PHE A 408 -1.04 10.05 -16.82
C PHE A 408 -1.68 8.67 -16.93
N MET A 409 -1.27 7.72 -16.08
CA MET A 409 -1.84 6.37 -16.04
C MET A 409 -2.84 6.22 -14.90
N ARG A 410 -3.86 5.41 -15.15
CA ARG A 410 -4.83 4.95 -14.17
C ARG A 410 -4.69 3.44 -13.96
N ILE A 411 -4.90 3.02 -12.73
CA ILE A 411 -5.03 1.61 -12.39
C ILE A 411 -6.44 1.16 -12.72
N THR A 412 -6.57 0.25 -13.69
CA THR A 412 -7.86 -0.33 -14.12
C THR A 412 -7.92 -1.81 -13.79
N PRO A 413 -9.06 -2.36 -13.34
CA PRO A 413 -9.18 -3.80 -13.14
C PRO A 413 -8.89 -4.56 -14.43
N CYS A 414 -8.17 -5.65 -14.36
CA CYS A 414 -7.87 -6.51 -15.51
C CYS A 414 -9.18 -7.00 -16.15
N LYS A 415 -9.35 -6.79 -17.45
CA LYS A 415 -10.58 -7.15 -18.19
C LYS A 415 -10.87 -8.66 -18.15
N THR A 416 -9.84 -9.50 -18.13
CA THR A 416 -9.96 -10.97 -18.14
C THR A 416 -10.38 -11.54 -16.81
N CYS A 417 -9.70 -11.19 -15.73
CA CYS A 417 -10.01 -11.68 -14.38
C CYS A 417 -10.85 -10.73 -13.53
N LYS A 418 -11.22 -9.55 -14.05
CA LYS A 418 -12.04 -8.54 -13.36
C LYS A 418 -11.52 -8.20 -11.95
N GLY A 419 -10.19 -8.16 -11.77
CA GLY A 419 -9.56 -7.90 -10.49
C GLY A 419 -9.25 -9.13 -9.64
N GLN A 420 -9.71 -10.32 -10.03
CA GLN A 420 -9.65 -11.54 -9.20
C GLN A 420 -8.28 -12.24 -9.20
N ARG A 421 -7.31 -11.78 -9.98
CA ARG A 421 -5.90 -12.20 -10.03
C ARG A 421 -5.64 -13.63 -10.52
N LEU A 422 -6.60 -14.56 -10.40
CA LEU A 422 -6.46 -15.97 -10.72
C LEU A 422 -7.07 -16.35 -12.07
N LYS A 423 -6.73 -17.53 -12.56
CA LYS A 423 -7.36 -18.17 -13.72
C LYS A 423 -8.82 -18.53 -13.41
N LYS A 424 -9.65 -18.64 -14.44
CA LYS A 424 -11.07 -18.99 -14.31
C LYS A 424 -11.28 -20.39 -13.71
N GLU A 425 -10.39 -21.32 -14.04
CA GLU A 425 -10.40 -22.70 -13.53
C GLU A 425 -10.16 -22.73 -12.00
N SER A 426 -9.21 -21.93 -11.51
CA SER A 426 -8.94 -21.81 -10.07
C SER A 426 -10.10 -21.11 -9.33
N LEU A 427 -10.73 -20.13 -9.96
CA LEU A 427 -11.89 -19.43 -9.40
C LEU A 427 -13.18 -20.27 -9.42
N ALA A 428 -13.21 -21.30 -10.25
CA ALA A 428 -14.34 -22.24 -10.32
C ALA A 428 -14.32 -23.31 -9.20
N VAL A 429 -13.30 -23.31 -8.32
CA VAL A 429 -13.26 -24.17 -7.15
C VAL A 429 -13.86 -23.44 -5.95
N THR A 430 -14.83 -24.07 -5.27
CA THR A 430 -15.52 -23.50 -4.13
C THR A 430 -15.39 -24.33 -2.85
N VAL A 431 -15.42 -23.65 -1.71
CA VAL A 431 -15.58 -24.22 -0.37
C VAL A 431 -16.74 -23.51 0.30
N ALA A 432 -17.76 -24.26 0.74
CA ALA A 432 -19.01 -23.68 1.25
C ALA A 432 -19.58 -22.59 0.30
N ASP A 433 -19.70 -22.94 -0.99
CA ASP A 433 -20.25 -22.15 -2.10
C ASP A 433 -19.51 -20.83 -2.42
N LYS A 434 -18.30 -20.60 -1.85
CA LYS A 434 -17.48 -19.42 -2.14
C LYS A 434 -16.14 -19.82 -2.72
N ASN A 435 -15.68 -19.08 -3.74
CA ASN A 435 -14.33 -19.24 -4.25
C ASN A 435 -13.30 -18.50 -3.36
N ILE A 436 -12.00 -18.78 -3.57
CA ILE A 436 -10.94 -18.23 -2.73
C ILE A 436 -10.87 -16.69 -2.79
N TYR A 437 -11.19 -16.08 -3.92
CA TYR A 437 -11.21 -14.62 -4.07
C TYR A 437 -12.35 -14.00 -3.27
N GLU A 438 -13.55 -14.55 -3.36
CA GLU A 438 -14.71 -14.08 -2.60
C GLU A 438 -14.45 -14.13 -1.10
N VAL A 439 -13.91 -15.24 -0.61
CA VAL A 439 -13.59 -15.42 0.82
C VAL A 439 -12.51 -14.45 1.28
N THR A 440 -11.45 -14.28 0.50
CA THR A 440 -10.34 -13.37 0.88
C THR A 440 -10.69 -11.89 0.75
N ASN A 441 -11.77 -11.53 0.05
CA ASN A 441 -12.27 -10.16 -0.01
C ASN A 441 -13.35 -9.84 1.03
N LEU A 442 -13.81 -10.81 1.81
CA LEU A 442 -14.63 -10.53 2.99
C LEU A 442 -13.82 -9.68 3.98
N SER A 443 -14.48 -8.76 4.69
CA SER A 443 -13.86 -8.13 5.85
C SER A 443 -13.52 -9.21 6.89
N ILE A 444 -12.50 -8.97 7.72
CA ILE A 444 -12.09 -9.91 8.78
C ILE A 444 -13.28 -10.30 9.66
N GLU A 445 -14.16 -9.34 9.98
CA GLU A 445 -15.39 -9.59 10.73
C GLU A 445 -16.31 -10.60 10.01
N LYS A 446 -16.62 -10.35 8.72
CA LYS A 446 -17.45 -11.23 7.89
C LYS A 446 -16.79 -12.59 7.65
N LEU A 447 -15.46 -12.59 7.47
CA LEU A 447 -14.69 -13.81 7.32
C LEU A 447 -14.76 -14.69 8.57
N LYS A 448 -14.65 -14.09 9.76
CA LYS A 448 -14.78 -14.78 11.05
C LYS A 448 -16.15 -15.43 11.19
N ALA A 449 -17.23 -14.70 10.85
CA ALA A 449 -18.59 -15.23 10.84
C ALA A 449 -18.73 -16.38 9.82
N PHE A 450 -18.26 -16.19 8.57
CA PHE A 450 -18.28 -17.24 7.56
C PHE A 450 -17.55 -18.52 7.99
N LEU A 451 -16.39 -18.41 8.62
CA LEU A 451 -15.62 -19.55 9.14
C LEU A 451 -16.31 -20.26 10.30
N ALA A 452 -17.13 -19.55 11.10
CA ALA A 452 -17.93 -20.14 12.19
C ALA A 452 -19.12 -20.93 11.63
N ASP A 453 -19.83 -20.38 10.63
CA ASP A 453 -21.07 -20.91 10.09
C ASP A 453 -20.87 -21.88 8.90
N MET A 454 -19.62 -22.14 8.51
CA MET A 454 -19.26 -22.96 7.35
C MET A 454 -19.80 -24.38 7.46
N GLN A 455 -20.64 -24.78 6.53
CA GLN A 455 -21.16 -26.13 6.40
C GLN A 455 -20.21 -26.97 5.54
N LEU A 456 -19.64 -28.01 6.10
CA LEU A 456 -18.76 -28.96 5.43
C LEU A 456 -19.25 -30.39 5.68
N SER A 457 -19.08 -31.28 4.71
CA SER A 457 -19.33 -32.70 4.90
C SER A 457 -18.39 -33.30 5.96
N GLU A 458 -18.73 -34.46 6.53
CA GLU A 458 -17.90 -35.14 7.53
C GLU A 458 -16.47 -35.39 7.02
N GLN A 459 -16.34 -35.81 5.78
CA GLN A 459 -15.04 -36.03 5.14
C GLN A 459 -14.24 -34.73 4.99
N GLN A 460 -14.89 -33.65 4.55
CA GLN A 460 -14.26 -32.34 4.42
C GLN A 460 -13.85 -31.77 5.78
N GLN A 461 -14.65 -31.99 6.82
CA GLN A 461 -14.32 -31.59 8.20
C GLN A 461 -13.09 -32.34 8.71
N LEU A 462 -12.99 -33.67 8.46
CA LEU A 462 -11.86 -34.45 8.89
C LEU A 462 -10.56 -33.97 8.24
N ILE A 463 -10.59 -33.73 6.92
CA ILE A 463 -9.42 -33.26 6.15
C ILE A 463 -9.05 -31.83 6.52
N GLY A 464 -10.04 -30.94 6.63
CA GLY A 464 -9.86 -29.50 6.82
C GLY A 464 -9.63 -29.06 8.27
N ARG A 465 -9.87 -29.92 9.25
CA ARG A 465 -9.90 -29.59 10.69
C ARG A 465 -8.69 -28.82 11.18
N GLN A 466 -7.48 -29.30 10.86
CA GLN A 466 -6.25 -28.66 11.31
C GLN A 466 -6.00 -27.33 10.59
N ILE A 467 -6.27 -27.28 9.29
CA ILE A 467 -6.12 -26.08 8.46
C ILE A 467 -7.06 -24.99 8.93
N LEU A 468 -8.33 -25.32 9.17
CA LEU A 468 -9.35 -24.38 9.67
C LEU A 468 -9.04 -23.87 11.07
N LYS A 469 -8.44 -24.70 11.93
CA LYS A 469 -7.99 -24.28 13.27
C LYS A 469 -6.95 -23.15 13.14
N GLU A 470 -5.95 -23.30 12.28
CA GLU A 470 -4.91 -22.30 12.02
C GLU A 470 -5.50 -21.01 11.41
N ILE A 471 -6.35 -21.14 10.40
CA ILE A 471 -7.02 -19.99 9.79
C ILE A 471 -7.83 -19.20 10.83
N ARG A 472 -8.67 -19.88 11.63
CA ARG A 472 -9.49 -19.24 12.65
C ARG A 472 -8.67 -18.51 13.70
N ALA A 473 -7.57 -19.12 14.16
CA ALA A 473 -6.67 -18.51 15.13
C ALA A 473 -6.05 -17.22 14.58
N ARG A 474 -5.46 -17.27 13.38
CA ARG A 474 -4.80 -16.14 12.74
C ARG A 474 -5.78 -15.00 12.37
N VAL A 475 -6.98 -15.34 11.90
CA VAL A 475 -8.04 -14.36 11.63
C VAL A 475 -8.52 -13.70 12.95
N SER A 476 -8.60 -14.45 14.06
CA SER A 476 -8.94 -13.88 15.37
C SER A 476 -7.88 -12.87 15.84
N PHE A 477 -6.59 -13.13 15.63
CA PHE A 477 -5.53 -12.18 16.01
C PHE A 477 -5.62 -10.86 15.23
N LEU A 478 -5.99 -10.89 13.94
CA LEU A 478 -6.23 -9.66 13.19
C LEU A 478 -7.42 -8.87 13.75
N SER A 479 -8.45 -9.55 14.21
CA SER A 479 -9.60 -8.92 14.88
C SER A 479 -9.21 -8.34 16.25
N ASP A 480 -8.38 -9.05 17.03
CA ASP A 480 -7.93 -8.62 18.36
C ASP A 480 -7.10 -7.32 18.34
N VAL A 481 -6.37 -7.07 17.23
CA VAL A 481 -5.61 -5.82 17.04
C VAL A 481 -6.43 -4.71 16.34
N GLY A 482 -7.76 -4.87 16.23
CA GLY A 482 -8.66 -3.84 15.70
C GLY A 482 -8.67 -3.68 14.18
N LEU A 483 -8.36 -4.75 13.42
CA LEU A 483 -8.34 -4.76 11.96
C LEU A 483 -9.59 -5.42 11.34
N ASP A 484 -10.72 -5.43 12.03
CA ASP A 484 -11.98 -6.09 11.63
C ASP A 484 -12.48 -5.65 10.25
N TYR A 485 -12.22 -4.40 9.87
CA TYR A 485 -12.67 -3.79 8.62
C TYR A 485 -11.82 -4.13 7.40
N LEU A 486 -10.59 -4.64 7.57
CA LEU A 486 -9.72 -5.03 6.47
C LEU A 486 -10.19 -6.33 5.81
N SER A 487 -9.77 -6.55 4.56
CA SER A 487 -9.87 -7.84 3.87
C SER A 487 -8.49 -8.44 3.64
N LEU A 488 -8.41 -9.78 3.55
CA LEU A 488 -7.16 -10.48 3.25
C LEU A 488 -6.63 -10.17 1.85
N GLY A 489 -7.52 -9.84 0.90
CA GLY A 489 -7.18 -9.48 -0.48
C GLY A 489 -6.61 -8.07 -0.64
N ARG A 490 -6.68 -7.20 0.40
CA ARG A 490 -6.20 -5.82 0.32
C ARG A 490 -4.69 -5.78 0.09
N ALA A 491 -4.26 -5.00 -0.90
CA ALA A 491 -2.84 -4.84 -1.23
C ALA A 491 -2.08 -4.09 -0.12
N THR A 492 -0.90 -4.58 0.26
CA THR A 492 -0.09 -4.00 1.35
C THR A 492 0.36 -2.56 1.08
N GLY A 493 0.57 -2.20 -0.18
CA GLY A 493 0.91 -0.83 -0.57
C GLY A 493 -0.19 0.22 -0.34
N THR A 494 -1.43 -0.22 -0.04
CA THR A 494 -2.57 0.66 0.27
C THR A 494 -2.83 0.82 1.77
N LEU A 495 -2.05 0.14 2.60
CA LEU A 495 -2.17 0.19 4.05
C LEU A 495 -1.50 1.44 4.62
N SER A 496 -2.07 2.00 5.66
CA SER A 496 -1.38 2.98 6.49
C SER A 496 -0.22 2.34 7.27
N GLY A 497 0.73 3.14 7.74
CA GLY A 497 1.86 2.64 8.54
C GLY A 497 1.39 1.85 9.77
N GLY A 498 0.41 2.38 10.49
CA GLY A 498 -0.17 1.71 11.66
C GLY A 498 -0.92 0.41 11.32
N GLU A 499 -1.66 0.35 10.19
CA GLU A 499 -2.30 -0.90 9.74
C GLU A 499 -1.25 -1.98 9.43
N ALA A 500 -0.19 -1.63 8.69
CA ALA A 500 0.88 -2.57 8.37
C ALA A 500 1.62 -3.09 9.62
N GLN A 501 1.85 -2.23 10.59
CA GLN A 501 2.48 -2.58 11.87
C GLN A 501 1.61 -3.55 12.68
N ARG A 502 0.31 -3.27 12.79
CA ARG A 502 -0.65 -4.15 13.50
C ARG A 502 -0.81 -5.51 12.84
N ILE A 503 -0.76 -5.58 11.50
CA ILE A 503 -0.74 -6.85 10.77
C ILE A 503 0.49 -7.68 11.17
N ARG A 504 1.68 -7.06 11.26
CA ARG A 504 2.88 -7.76 11.73
C ARG A 504 2.76 -8.20 13.19
N LEU A 505 2.24 -7.33 14.05
CA LEU A 505 1.99 -7.67 15.44
C LEU A 505 1.05 -8.89 15.55
N ALA A 506 -0.07 -8.90 14.82
CA ALA A 506 -1.00 -10.03 14.80
C ALA A 506 -0.31 -11.32 14.31
N THR A 507 0.56 -11.22 13.30
CA THR A 507 1.34 -12.37 12.81
C THR A 507 2.30 -12.91 13.87
N GLN A 508 2.97 -12.03 14.63
CA GLN A 508 3.89 -12.43 15.70
C GLN A 508 3.15 -13.04 16.90
N ILE A 509 2.01 -12.48 17.31
CA ILE A 509 1.15 -13.09 18.32
C ILE A 509 0.74 -14.50 17.89
N GLY A 510 0.38 -14.64 16.61
CA GLY A 510 -0.01 -15.92 16.01
C GLY A 510 1.11 -16.96 15.94
N SER A 511 2.38 -16.54 15.98
CA SER A 511 3.53 -17.47 16.00
C SER A 511 3.67 -18.23 17.32
N GLY A 512 3.08 -17.72 18.43
CA GLY A 512 3.14 -18.36 19.75
C GLY A 512 4.55 -18.44 20.36
N LEU A 513 5.46 -17.59 19.91
CA LEU A 513 6.82 -17.54 20.45
C LEU A 513 6.83 -17.09 21.92
N VAL A 514 7.67 -17.72 22.74
CA VAL A 514 7.81 -17.45 24.18
C VAL A 514 9.27 -17.16 24.48
N GLY A 515 9.51 -16.30 25.48
CA GLY A 515 10.88 -15.96 25.91
C GLY A 515 11.62 -15.03 24.95
N VAL A 516 10.90 -14.24 24.17
CA VAL A 516 11.42 -13.30 23.16
C VAL A 516 11.27 -11.86 23.68
N ALA A 517 12.15 -10.96 23.25
CA ALA A 517 11.97 -9.51 23.41
C ALA A 517 11.34 -8.93 22.15
N TYR A 518 10.12 -8.44 22.27
CA TYR A 518 9.45 -7.68 21.20
C TYR A 518 9.73 -6.20 21.39
N ILE A 519 10.24 -5.55 20.35
CA ILE A 519 10.55 -4.13 20.34
C ILE A 519 9.63 -3.47 19.33
N LEU A 520 8.72 -2.61 19.83
CA LEU A 520 7.67 -1.97 19.04
C LEU A 520 7.87 -0.46 18.96
N ASP A 521 7.64 0.12 17.80
CA ASP A 521 7.71 1.56 17.54
C ASP A 521 6.32 2.15 17.40
N GLU A 522 5.85 2.86 18.41
CA GLU A 522 4.57 3.58 18.44
C GLU A 522 3.37 2.76 17.91
N PRO A 523 3.06 1.61 18.51
CA PRO A 523 2.00 0.73 17.99
C PRO A 523 0.60 1.33 18.08
N SER A 524 0.36 2.36 18.92
CA SER A 524 -0.92 3.07 19.06
C SER A 524 -1.20 4.08 17.94
N ILE A 525 -0.25 4.26 17.02
CA ILE A 525 -0.31 5.32 16.00
C ILE A 525 -1.55 5.20 15.10
N GLY A 526 -2.24 6.33 14.86
CA GLY A 526 -3.44 6.37 14.01
C GLY A 526 -4.62 5.58 14.57
N LEU A 527 -4.61 5.24 15.86
CA LEU A 527 -5.69 4.55 16.53
C LEU A 527 -6.65 5.52 17.24
N HIS A 528 -7.94 5.26 17.09
CA HIS A 528 -8.93 5.79 18.01
C HIS A 528 -8.76 5.14 19.39
N GLN A 529 -9.05 5.86 20.48
CA GLN A 529 -8.87 5.35 21.85
C GLN A 529 -9.55 3.98 22.10
N ARG A 530 -10.71 3.77 21.52
CA ARG A 530 -11.40 2.47 21.57
C ARG A 530 -10.56 1.33 21.00
N ASP A 531 -9.87 1.58 19.87
CA ASP A 531 -9.06 0.57 19.21
C ASP A 531 -7.71 0.39 19.95
N ASN A 532 -7.23 1.45 20.64
CA ASN A 532 -6.06 1.40 21.51
C ASN A 532 -6.29 0.47 22.71
N ASP A 533 -7.48 0.49 23.34
CA ASP A 533 -7.83 -0.42 24.43
C ASP A 533 -7.70 -1.91 24.00
N ARG A 534 -8.10 -2.24 22.78
CA ARG A 534 -7.96 -3.59 22.21
C ARG A 534 -6.50 -3.97 21.97
N LEU A 535 -5.71 -3.03 21.43
CA LEU A 535 -4.28 -3.22 21.21
C LEU A 535 -3.57 -3.50 22.54
N LEU A 536 -3.83 -2.70 23.57
CA LEU A 536 -3.26 -2.89 24.91
C LEU A 536 -3.59 -4.29 25.48
N GLY A 537 -4.84 -4.73 25.34
CA GLY A 537 -5.24 -6.08 25.70
C GLY A 537 -4.43 -7.17 25.00
N SER A 538 -4.11 -6.96 23.71
CA SER A 538 -3.29 -7.90 22.92
C SER A 538 -1.82 -7.89 23.34
N LEU A 539 -1.24 -6.72 23.64
CA LEU A 539 0.12 -6.58 24.16
C LEU A 539 0.26 -7.25 25.53
N MET A 540 -0.71 -7.05 26.44
CA MET A 540 -0.71 -7.72 27.73
C MET A 540 -0.77 -9.25 27.60
N LYS A 541 -1.60 -9.79 26.70
CA LYS A 541 -1.61 -11.23 26.40
C LYS A 541 -0.23 -11.72 25.94
N LEU A 542 0.44 -10.95 25.07
CA LEU A 542 1.77 -11.31 24.56
C LEU A 542 2.83 -11.32 25.68
N ARG A 543 2.75 -10.35 26.63
CA ARG A 543 3.58 -10.33 27.84
C ARG A 543 3.31 -11.56 28.73
N ASP A 544 2.05 -11.85 28.96
CA ASP A 544 1.61 -12.92 29.88
C ASP A 544 2.00 -14.32 29.37
N LEU A 545 2.31 -14.45 28.07
CA LEU A 545 2.94 -15.65 27.50
C LEU A 545 4.42 -15.81 27.91
N GLY A 546 5.01 -14.90 28.67
CA GLY A 546 6.41 -14.93 29.11
C GLY A 546 7.37 -14.22 28.14
N ASN A 547 6.91 -13.17 27.47
CA ASN A 547 7.71 -12.33 26.59
C ASN A 547 8.04 -10.98 27.25
N SER A 548 9.17 -10.41 26.91
CA SER A 548 9.55 -9.04 27.27
C SER A 548 9.04 -8.09 26.18
N LEU A 549 8.28 -7.07 26.55
CA LEU A 549 7.81 -6.04 25.62
C LEU A 549 8.55 -4.74 25.90
N ILE A 550 9.20 -4.19 24.89
CA ILE A 550 9.83 -2.86 24.91
C ILE A 550 9.10 -2.01 23.86
N VAL A 551 8.36 -1.01 24.28
CA VAL A 551 7.51 -0.20 23.41
C VAL A 551 7.96 1.25 23.49
N VAL A 552 8.33 1.84 22.36
CA VAL A 552 8.52 3.29 22.26
C VAL A 552 7.15 3.91 22.09
N GLU A 553 6.71 4.75 23.04
CA GLU A 553 5.34 5.27 23.04
C GLU A 553 5.21 6.66 23.69
N HIS A 554 4.13 7.35 23.28
CA HIS A 554 3.76 8.68 23.77
C HIS A 554 2.32 8.74 24.26
N ASP A 555 1.54 7.65 24.12
CA ASP A 555 0.15 7.58 24.53
C ASP A 555 0.02 7.41 26.06
N GLU A 556 -0.86 8.22 26.68
CA GLU A 556 -1.07 8.23 28.13
C GLU A 556 -1.58 6.88 28.65
N ASP A 557 -2.57 6.29 27.96
CA ASP A 557 -3.20 5.04 28.40
C ASP A 557 -2.19 3.87 28.32
N THR A 558 -1.34 3.86 27.30
CA THR A 558 -0.24 2.88 27.15
C THR A 558 0.79 3.02 28.26
N MET A 559 1.18 4.25 28.61
CA MET A 559 2.12 4.49 29.72
C MET A 559 1.54 4.07 31.07
N ARG A 560 0.26 4.36 31.34
CA ARG A 560 -0.41 3.95 32.57
C ARG A 560 -0.59 2.43 32.70
N ALA A 561 -0.67 1.72 31.55
CA ALA A 561 -0.77 0.27 31.51
C ALA A 561 0.58 -0.46 31.63
N ALA A 562 1.70 0.26 31.49
CA ALA A 562 3.04 -0.32 31.53
C ALA A 562 3.44 -0.76 32.94
N ASP A 563 4.15 -1.90 33.02
CA ASP A 563 4.77 -2.37 34.27
C ASP A 563 5.97 -1.47 34.68
N CYS A 564 6.65 -0.86 33.70
CA CYS A 564 7.79 0.03 33.91
C CYS A 564 7.87 1.03 32.75
N ILE A 565 8.22 2.27 33.07
CA ILE A 565 8.47 3.33 32.09
C ILE A 565 9.91 3.78 32.23
N VAL A 566 10.57 3.98 31.11
CA VAL A 566 11.94 4.53 31.01
C VAL A 566 11.84 5.86 30.26
N ASP A 567 12.04 6.96 30.98
CA ASP A 567 12.00 8.31 30.44
C ASP A 567 13.39 8.79 30.03
N ILE A 568 13.55 9.09 28.73
CA ILE A 568 14.85 9.46 28.13
C ILE A 568 14.81 10.93 27.73
N GLY A 569 15.78 11.69 28.23
CA GLY A 569 15.82 13.13 28.01
C GLY A 569 17.13 13.74 28.46
N PRO A 570 17.09 14.94 29.13
CA PRO A 570 15.90 15.79 29.36
C PRO A 570 15.41 16.57 28.12
N GLY A 571 16.28 16.74 27.09
CA GLY A 571 15.99 17.45 25.85
C GLY A 571 16.02 16.58 24.62
N ALA A 572 16.14 17.22 23.44
CA ALA A 572 16.28 16.57 22.14
C ALA A 572 17.71 16.73 21.61
N GLY A 573 18.12 15.84 20.68
CA GLY A 573 19.45 15.90 20.06
C GLY A 573 20.59 15.85 21.06
N GLU A 574 21.47 16.84 21.03
CA GLU A 574 22.62 16.94 21.94
C GLU A 574 22.21 17.16 23.41
N HIS A 575 21.01 17.66 23.67
CA HIS A 575 20.49 17.86 25.03
C HIS A 575 19.75 16.64 25.58
N GLY A 576 19.64 15.55 24.78
CA GLY A 576 19.03 14.28 25.14
C GLY A 576 20.03 13.20 25.53
N GLY A 577 19.62 11.95 25.39
CA GLY A 577 20.46 10.77 25.52
C GLY A 577 20.79 10.32 26.96
N GLN A 578 20.06 10.82 27.95
CA GLN A 578 20.26 10.48 29.38
C GLN A 578 19.00 9.82 29.94
N LEU A 579 19.16 8.97 30.93
CA LEU A 579 18.05 8.43 31.73
C LEU A 579 17.58 9.51 32.71
N VAL A 580 16.36 9.99 32.56
CA VAL A 580 15.73 11.00 33.43
C VAL A 580 15.04 10.34 34.62
N ALA A 581 14.21 9.35 34.33
CA ALA A 581 13.45 8.62 35.31
C ALA A 581 13.17 7.18 34.85
N MET A 582 12.97 6.28 35.84
CA MET A 582 12.56 4.91 35.59
C MET A 582 11.68 4.42 36.73
N GLY A 583 10.55 3.77 36.38
CA GLY A 583 9.63 3.22 37.36
C GLY A 583 8.22 3.11 36.80
N THR A 584 7.25 3.06 37.68
CA THR A 584 5.80 3.10 37.31
C THR A 584 5.39 4.51 36.89
N ALA A 585 4.21 4.65 36.30
CA ALA A 585 3.65 5.97 35.98
C ALA A 585 3.58 6.90 37.23
N GLU A 586 3.25 6.33 38.37
CA GLU A 586 3.20 7.06 39.66
C GLU A 586 4.56 7.55 40.12
N ASP A 587 5.62 6.78 39.85
CA ASP A 587 7.00 7.18 40.18
C ASP A 587 7.46 8.34 39.30
N LEU A 588 7.13 8.30 37.99
CA LEU A 588 7.43 9.40 37.08
C LEU A 588 6.69 10.69 37.48
N MET A 589 5.42 10.59 37.88
CA MET A 589 4.64 11.75 38.32
C MET A 589 5.22 12.48 39.54
N LYS A 590 6.01 11.79 40.32
CA LYS A 590 6.72 12.37 41.50
C LYS A 590 8.06 12.98 41.15
N ASN A 591 8.62 12.64 39.99
CA ASN A 591 9.94 13.15 39.59
C ASN A 591 9.79 14.55 38.96
N GLU A 592 10.45 15.55 39.54
CA GLU A 592 10.37 16.94 39.09
C GLU A 592 11.14 17.19 37.78
N ASP A 593 12.12 16.37 37.46
CA ASP A 593 12.92 16.49 36.23
C ASP A 593 12.23 15.87 35.01
N SER A 594 11.19 15.04 35.23
CA SER A 594 10.47 14.37 34.17
C SER A 594 9.37 15.26 33.59
N ILE A 595 9.57 15.74 32.34
CA ILE A 595 8.55 16.45 31.59
C ILE A 595 7.34 15.52 31.34
N THR A 596 7.58 14.25 31.03
CA THR A 596 6.54 13.23 30.89
C THR A 596 5.70 13.11 32.17
N GLY A 597 6.37 13.02 33.34
CA GLY A 597 5.72 12.97 34.65
C GLY A 597 4.89 14.21 34.95
N ALA A 598 5.35 15.39 34.52
CA ALA A 598 4.61 16.65 34.70
C ALA A 598 3.30 16.68 33.88
N TYR A 599 3.27 16.11 32.67
CA TYR A 599 2.04 15.95 31.88
C TYR A 599 1.12 14.87 32.45
N LEU A 600 1.65 13.70 32.81
CA LEU A 600 0.88 12.59 33.42
C LEU A 600 0.20 12.98 34.75
N SER A 601 0.84 13.85 35.53
CA SER A 601 0.31 14.36 36.81
C SER A 601 -0.67 15.53 36.64
N GLY A 602 -0.77 16.10 35.42
CA GLY A 602 -1.60 17.27 35.14
C GLY A 602 -1.00 18.61 35.61
N LYS A 603 0.25 18.63 36.09
CA LYS A 603 1.01 19.88 36.40
C LYS A 603 1.18 20.71 35.13
N LEU A 604 1.51 20.03 34.01
CA LEU A 604 1.47 20.60 32.67
C LEU A 604 0.28 20.03 31.93
N LYS A 605 -0.48 20.88 31.25
CA LYS A 605 -1.61 20.43 30.41
C LYS A 605 -1.83 21.39 29.25
N ILE A 606 -2.35 20.85 28.14
CA ILE A 606 -2.80 21.65 27.00
C ILE A 606 -4.16 22.23 27.39
N PRO A 607 -4.31 23.58 27.43
CA PRO A 607 -5.53 24.20 27.91
C PRO A 607 -6.69 24.05 26.92
N VAL A 608 -7.88 23.83 27.45
CA VAL A 608 -9.11 23.92 26.66
C VAL A 608 -9.40 25.39 26.38
N PRO A 609 -9.71 25.81 25.13
CA PRO A 609 -10.07 27.17 24.82
C PRO A 609 -11.34 27.59 25.59
N LEU A 610 -11.31 28.81 26.15
CA LEU A 610 -12.47 29.37 26.89
C LEU A 610 -13.65 29.65 25.97
N GLU A 611 -13.36 30.06 24.74
CA GLU A 611 -14.36 30.36 23.72
C GLU A 611 -14.01 29.66 22.41
N ARG A 612 -15.02 29.11 21.72
CA ARG A 612 -14.88 28.52 20.40
C ARG A 612 -15.11 29.59 19.34
N ARG A 613 -14.26 29.62 18.32
CA ARG A 613 -14.39 30.59 17.22
C ARG A 613 -15.59 30.23 16.34
N LYS A 614 -16.23 31.27 15.80
CA LYS A 614 -17.35 31.13 14.87
C LYS A 614 -16.84 30.98 13.43
N PRO A 615 -17.45 30.11 12.62
CA PRO A 615 -17.08 29.98 11.21
C PRO A 615 -17.39 31.28 10.42
N THR A 616 -16.53 31.56 9.46
CA THR A 616 -16.72 32.68 8.52
C THR A 616 -17.56 32.31 7.30
N GLY A 617 -17.69 31.02 7.02
CA GLY A 617 -18.45 30.45 5.92
C GLY A 617 -18.45 28.93 6.02
N PHE A 618 -18.97 28.27 5.00
CA PHE A 618 -19.05 26.80 4.94
C PHE A 618 -18.69 26.29 3.55
N LEU A 619 -17.94 25.20 3.53
CA LEU A 619 -17.76 24.32 2.39
C LEU A 619 -18.72 23.13 2.52
N THR A 620 -19.51 22.82 1.49
CA THR A 620 -20.45 21.71 1.57
C THR A 620 -20.08 20.66 0.54
N VAL A 621 -19.63 19.50 1.00
CA VAL A 621 -19.45 18.30 0.18
C VAL A 621 -20.79 17.61 0.04
N LYS A 622 -21.26 17.42 -1.19
CA LYS A 622 -22.52 16.78 -1.53
C LYS A 622 -22.33 15.38 -2.06
N GLY A 623 -23.09 14.43 -1.54
CA GLY A 623 -23.18 13.07 -2.06
C GLY A 623 -21.87 12.30 -2.07
N ALA A 624 -21.07 12.44 -1.01
CA ALA A 624 -19.79 11.70 -0.87
C ALA A 624 -20.04 10.18 -0.80
N ALA A 625 -19.51 9.43 -1.79
CA ALA A 625 -19.79 7.99 -1.97
C ALA A 625 -18.53 7.19 -2.32
N GLU A 626 -17.34 7.70 -2.01
CA GLU A 626 -16.08 6.98 -2.24
C GLU A 626 -15.83 5.93 -1.16
N ASN A 627 -15.34 4.74 -1.55
CA ASN A 627 -15.07 3.60 -0.69
C ASN A 627 -16.30 3.22 0.16
N ASN A 628 -16.21 3.36 1.50
CA ASN A 628 -17.28 3.01 2.43
C ASN A 628 -18.27 4.15 2.75
N LEU A 629 -18.09 5.33 2.16
CA LEU A 629 -18.98 6.48 2.38
C LEU A 629 -20.39 6.24 1.82
N LYS A 630 -21.41 6.53 2.59
CA LYS A 630 -22.82 6.20 2.29
C LYS A 630 -23.58 7.37 1.68
N ASN A 631 -23.04 7.99 0.62
CA ASN A 631 -23.68 9.13 -0.09
C ASN A 631 -24.04 10.27 0.88
N ILE A 632 -23.09 10.67 1.72
CA ILE A 632 -23.29 11.65 2.77
C ILE A 632 -23.07 13.08 2.29
N ASP A 633 -23.79 14.02 2.90
CA ASP A 633 -23.56 15.45 2.79
C ASP A 633 -22.83 15.95 4.05
N VAL A 634 -21.73 16.68 3.88
CA VAL A 634 -20.91 17.16 4.99
C VAL A 634 -20.64 18.65 4.84
N LYS A 635 -20.90 19.44 5.91
CA LYS A 635 -20.57 20.85 5.98
C LYS A 635 -19.29 21.06 6.77
N ILE A 636 -18.29 21.64 6.14
CA ILE A 636 -17.00 21.95 6.74
C ILE A 636 -16.93 23.47 6.98
N PRO A 637 -16.82 23.91 8.24
CA PRO A 637 -16.76 25.34 8.53
C PRO A 637 -15.42 25.94 8.12
N LEU A 638 -15.44 27.18 7.63
CA LEU A 638 -14.27 27.93 7.16
C LEU A 638 -13.77 28.93 8.21
N GLY A 639 -12.47 29.27 8.16
CA GLY A 639 -11.83 30.24 9.03
C GLY A 639 -11.57 29.77 10.46
N ILE A 640 -11.79 28.52 10.75
CA ILE A 640 -11.60 27.91 12.08
C ILE A 640 -10.83 26.60 12.00
N MET A 641 -10.50 26.04 13.16
CA MET A 641 -9.88 24.70 13.27
C MET A 641 -10.95 23.63 13.45
N THR A 642 -11.05 22.72 12.47
CA THR A 642 -11.98 21.58 12.46
C THR A 642 -11.23 20.26 12.58
N CYS A 643 -11.58 19.42 13.56
CA CYS A 643 -11.09 18.07 13.67
C CYS A 643 -12.07 17.06 13.02
N ILE A 644 -11.52 16.21 12.16
CA ILE A 644 -12.24 15.05 11.59
C ILE A 644 -11.86 13.84 12.41
N THR A 645 -12.82 13.26 13.11
CA THR A 645 -12.62 12.18 14.07
C THR A 645 -13.38 10.93 13.68
N GLY A 646 -13.20 9.84 14.41
CA GLY A 646 -13.89 8.57 14.24
C GLY A 646 -12.95 7.37 14.32
N VAL A 647 -13.52 6.20 14.46
CA VAL A 647 -12.75 4.95 14.57
C VAL A 647 -11.93 4.63 13.33
N SER A 648 -10.95 3.74 13.44
CA SER A 648 -10.11 3.31 12.31
C SER A 648 -10.98 2.70 11.20
N GLY A 649 -10.72 3.09 9.94
CA GLY A 649 -11.50 2.61 8.78
C GLY A 649 -12.91 3.20 8.65
N SER A 650 -13.30 4.22 9.42
CA SER A 650 -14.64 4.81 9.35
C SER A 650 -14.93 5.63 8.08
N GLY A 651 -13.90 6.02 7.30
CA GLY A 651 -14.06 6.78 6.05
C GLY A 651 -13.50 8.20 6.09
N LYS A 652 -12.77 8.60 7.15
CA LYS A 652 -12.16 9.94 7.29
C LYS A 652 -11.30 10.32 6.09
N SER A 653 -10.31 9.50 5.75
CA SER A 653 -9.39 9.74 4.64
C SER A 653 -10.08 9.68 3.29
N SER A 654 -11.14 8.87 3.14
CA SER A 654 -11.96 8.85 1.91
C SER A 654 -12.70 10.17 1.70
N LEU A 655 -13.24 10.77 2.77
CA LEU A 655 -13.91 12.07 2.69
C LEU A 655 -12.91 13.21 2.44
N ILE A 656 -11.84 13.27 3.23
CA ILE A 656 -10.93 14.42 3.25
C ILE A 656 -9.87 14.32 2.16
N ASN A 657 -9.13 13.19 2.06
CA ASN A 657 -8.00 13.08 1.14
C ASN A 657 -8.47 12.72 -0.28
N GLU A 658 -9.38 11.74 -0.43
CA GLU A 658 -9.81 11.28 -1.75
C GLU A 658 -10.83 12.22 -2.42
N ILE A 659 -11.75 12.82 -1.66
CA ILE A 659 -12.79 13.68 -2.23
C ILE A 659 -12.40 15.16 -2.07
N LEU A 660 -12.36 15.67 -0.84
CA LEU A 660 -12.21 17.12 -0.57
C LEU A 660 -10.88 17.64 -1.12
N TYR A 661 -9.77 17.08 -0.69
CA TYR A 661 -8.44 17.54 -1.12
C TYR A 661 -8.27 17.45 -2.62
N LYS A 662 -8.55 16.28 -3.23
CA LYS A 662 -8.35 16.10 -4.67
C LYS A 662 -9.25 17.04 -5.50
N ARG A 663 -10.50 17.27 -5.09
CA ARG A 663 -11.38 18.22 -5.76
C ARG A 663 -10.85 19.64 -5.66
N LEU A 664 -10.52 20.10 -4.46
CA LEU A 664 -9.97 21.44 -4.27
C LEU A 664 -8.60 21.61 -4.94
N ALA A 665 -7.74 20.59 -4.92
CA ALA A 665 -6.45 20.62 -5.60
C ALA A 665 -6.60 20.77 -7.12
N ARG A 666 -7.58 20.09 -7.71
CA ARG A 666 -7.91 20.22 -9.12
C ARG A 666 -8.43 21.62 -9.43
N ASP A 667 -9.42 22.11 -8.67
CA ASP A 667 -10.14 23.34 -8.98
C ASP A 667 -9.31 24.62 -8.63
N LEU A 668 -8.60 24.62 -7.50
CA LEU A 668 -7.84 25.79 -7.03
C LEU A 668 -6.36 25.77 -7.44
N ASN A 669 -5.72 24.59 -7.35
CA ASN A 669 -4.27 24.46 -7.62
C ASN A 669 -3.99 23.92 -9.04
N ARG A 670 -5.02 23.64 -9.85
CA ARG A 670 -4.91 23.03 -11.19
C ARG A 670 -4.10 21.72 -11.17
N ALA A 671 -4.23 20.94 -10.08
CA ALA A 671 -3.53 19.66 -9.95
C ALA A 671 -4.18 18.59 -10.82
N ARG A 672 -3.36 17.73 -11.40
CA ARG A 672 -3.78 16.59 -12.26
C ARG A 672 -4.20 15.41 -11.39
N VAL A 673 -5.31 15.54 -10.67
CA VAL A 673 -5.84 14.49 -9.79
C VAL A 673 -7.32 14.30 -10.03
N ILE A 674 -7.77 13.05 -9.88
CA ILE A 674 -9.19 12.70 -10.02
C ILE A 674 -9.79 12.56 -8.64
N PRO A 675 -10.82 13.37 -8.29
CA PRO A 675 -11.52 13.26 -7.02
C PRO A 675 -12.29 11.93 -6.94
N GLY A 676 -12.43 11.41 -5.72
CA GLY A 676 -13.29 10.27 -5.43
C GLY A 676 -14.78 10.57 -5.75
N LYS A 677 -15.62 9.55 -5.72
CA LYS A 677 -17.04 9.64 -6.07
C LYS A 677 -17.81 10.58 -5.14
N HIS A 678 -18.34 11.65 -5.69
CA HIS A 678 -19.19 12.64 -5.02
C HIS A 678 -20.07 13.35 -6.07
N LYS A 679 -21.08 14.09 -5.62
CA LYS A 679 -21.93 14.87 -6.54
C LYS A 679 -21.29 16.22 -6.84
N ASP A 680 -21.02 17.05 -5.82
CA ASP A 680 -20.42 18.36 -5.99
C ASP A 680 -19.84 18.90 -4.66
N ILE A 681 -19.03 19.96 -4.72
CA ILE A 681 -18.55 20.71 -3.56
C ILE A 681 -18.90 22.19 -3.75
N LEU A 682 -19.74 22.72 -2.84
CA LEU A 682 -20.22 24.09 -2.87
C LEU A 682 -19.37 24.99 -1.95
N GLY A 683 -19.19 26.26 -2.33
CA GLY A 683 -18.51 27.28 -1.52
C GLY A 683 -16.99 27.34 -1.77
N THR A 684 -16.50 26.75 -2.85
CA THR A 684 -15.08 26.76 -3.22
C THR A 684 -14.55 28.15 -3.59
N ASP A 685 -15.43 29.05 -3.99
CA ASP A 685 -15.15 30.47 -4.30
C ASP A 685 -14.65 31.28 -3.10
N GLN A 686 -14.88 30.79 -1.88
CA GLN A 686 -14.38 31.42 -0.64
C GLN A 686 -12.91 31.11 -0.37
N LEU A 687 -12.30 30.20 -1.13
CA LEU A 687 -10.93 29.75 -0.96
C LEU A 687 -10.07 30.12 -2.17
N ASP A 688 -8.79 30.38 -1.92
CA ASP A 688 -7.80 30.67 -2.98
C ASP A 688 -6.82 29.51 -3.22
N LYS A 689 -6.62 28.64 -2.21
CA LYS A 689 -5.61 27.58 -2.27
C LYS A 689 -5.91 26.46 -1.28
N VAL A 690 -5.55 25.22 -1.66
CA VAL A 690 -5.52 24.08 -0.75
C VAL A 690 -4.08 23.58 -0.56
N ILE A 691 -3.72 23.26 0.67
CA ILE A 691 -2.42 22.72 1.05
C ILE A 691 -2.64 21.45 1.86
N ASN A 692 -2.08 20.33 1.37
CA ASN A 692 -2.10 19.08 2.09
C ASN A 692 -0.75 18.86 2.79
N ILE A 693 -0.80 18.56 4.08
CA ILE A 693 0.36 18.29 4.93
C ILE A 693 0.21 16.88 5.47
N ASP A 694 0.71 15.92 4.70
CA ASP A 694 0.69 14.50 4.99
C ASP A 694 2.08 13.99 5.43
N GLN A 695 2.15 12.71 5.84
CA GLN A 695 3.37 12.05 6.30
C GLN A 695 4.27 11.56 5.15
N SER A 696 3.94 11.85 3.89
CA SER A 696 4.78 11.45 2.76
C SER A 696 6.15 12.12 2.81
N PRO A 697 7.23 11.45 2.38
CA PRO A 697 8.57 12.03 2.38
C PRO A 697 8.64 13.36 1.62
N ILE A 698 9.48 14.28 2.08
CA ILE A 698 9.73 15.58 1.41
C ILE A 698 10.48 15.45 0.07
N GLY A 699 10.88 14.25 -0.29
CA GLY A 699 11.48 13.87 -1.57
C GLY A 699 11.85 12.41 -1.60
N ARG A 700 12.09 11.88 -2.80
CA ARG A 700 12.35 10.44 -3.01
C ARG A 700 13.84 10.09 -3.10
N THR A 701 14.71 11.08 -3.11
CA THR A 701 16.15 10.90 -3.29
C THR A 701 16.93 11.42 -2.09
N PRO A 702 18.13 10.92 -1.84
CA PRO A 702 19.03 11.42 -0.79
C PRO A 702 19.41 12.91 -0.92
N ARG A 703 19.17 13.51 -2.10
CA ARG A 703 19.41 14.94 -2.36
C ARG A 703 18.36 15.85 -1.74
N SER A 704 17.16 15.32 -1.52
CA SER A 704 16.09 16.07 -0.82
C SER A 704 16.40 16.11 0.66
N ASN A 705 16.39 17.30 1.25
CA ASN A 705 16.69 17.54 2.65
C ASN A 705 15.90 18.75 3.17
N PRO A 706 15.86 19.01 4.49
CA PRO A 706 15.14 20.15 5.08
C PRO A 706 15.54 21.49 4.47
N ALA A 707 16.82 21.72 4.23
CA ALA A 707 17.30 22.99 3.66
C ALA A 707 16.84 23.23 2.22
N THR A 708 16.79 22.19 1.38
CA THR A 708 16.30 22.30 0.00
C THR A 708 14.78 22.48 -0.04
N TYR A 709 14.05 21.74 0.78
CA TYR A 709 12.60 21.78 0.79
C TYR A 709 12.03 23.12 1.27
N THR A 710 12.60 23.68 2.35
CA THR A 710 12.21 25.00 2.86
C THR A 710 12.69 26.16 1.97
N GLY A 711 13.57 25.85 0.99
CA GLY A 711 14.20 26.85 0.14
C GLY A 711 15.21 27.75 0.87
N VAL A 712 15.65 27.40 2.09
CA VAL A 712 16.70 28.15 2.80
C VAL A 712 18.07 27.90 2.13
N PHE A 713 18.24 26.73 1.51
CA PHE A 713 19.50 26.39 0.83
C PHE A 713 19.83 27.34 -0.32
N ASP A 714 18.83 27.88 -1.01
CA ASP A 714 19.05 28.86 -2.07
C ASP A 714 19.69 30.15 -1.53
N GLN A 715 19.24 30.62 -0.37
CA GLN A 715 19.80 31.80 0.29
C GLN A 715 21.19 31.53 0.87
N ILE A 716 21.43 30.31 1.39
CA ILE A 716 22.77 29.88 1.84
C ILE A 716 23.75 29.87 0.67
N ARG A 717 23.36 29.34 -0.50
CA ARG A 717 24.21 29.35 -1.69
C ARG A 717 24.52 30.78 -2.19
N ASP A 718 23.54 31.68 -2.12
CA ASP A 718 23.75 33.10 -2.45
C ASP A 718 24.78 33.74 -1.50
N LEU A 719 24.67 33.45 -0.19
CA LEU A 719 25.61 33.94 0.82
C LEU A 719 27.03 33.42 0.57
N PHE A 720 27.21 32.12 0.27
CA PHE A 720 28.53 31.56 -0.04
C PHE A 720 29.12 32.14 -1.34
N ALA A 721 28.32 32.38 -2.36
CA ALA A 721 28.75 33.03 -3.60
C ALA A 721 29.16 34.51 -3.39
N ALA A 722 28.64 35.14 -2.34
CA ALA A 722 28.98 36.53 -1.98
C ALA A 722 30.29 36.65 -1.18
N THR A 723 30.88 35.56 -0.68
CA THR A 723 32.12 35.57 0.10
C THR A 723 33.30 36.07 -0.73
N ALA A 724 34.32 36.60 -0.08
CA ALA A 724 35.55 37.10 -0.76
C ALA A 724 36.26 35.97 -1.53
N ASP A 725 36.40 34.79 -0.92
CA ASP A 725 37.01 33.62 -1.52
C ASP A 725 36.29 33.13 -2.79
N ALA A 726 34.94 33.09 -2.74
CA ALA A 726 34.15 32.70 -3.89
C ALA A 726 34.28 33.69 -5.05
N LYS A 727 34.25 35.01 -4.75
CA LYS A 727 34.45 36.08 -5.72
C LYS A 727 35.84 36.03 -6.36
N ALA A 728 36.88 35.83 -5.56
CA ALA A 728 38.25 35.72 -6.03
C ALA A 728 38.47 34.54 -7.00
N LYS A 729 37.73 33.42 -6.75
CA LYS A 729 37.75 32.22 -7.61
C LYS A 729 36.72 32.26 -8.75
N GLY A 730 35.93 33.33 -8.87
CA GLY A 730 34.86 33.48 -9.88
C GLY A 730 33.70 32.49 -9.70
N TYR A 731 33.46 31.98 -8.49
CA TYR A 731 32.41 31.00 -8.21
C TYR A 731 31.05 31.67 -8.09
N LYS A 732 30.09 31.17 -8.86
CA LYS A 732 28.70 31.60 -8.85
C LYS A 732 27.89 30.66 -7.97
N LYS A 733 26.63 31.03 -7.66
CA LYS A 733 25.64 30.26 -6.89
C LYS A 733 25.56 28.78 -7.29
N GLY A 734 25.68 28.46 -8.60
CA GLY A 734 25.65 27.07 -9.09
C GLY A 734 26.76 26.18 -8.56
N ARG A 735 27.93 26.77 -8.22
CA ARG A 735 29.09 26.03 -7.67
C ARG A 735 28.77 25.37 -6.35
N PHE A 736 27.93 25.99 -5.55
CA PHE A 736 27.52 25.52 -4.22
C PHE A 736 26.27 24.61 -4.24
N SER A 737 25.84 24.15 -5.43
CA SER A 737 24.77 23.20 -5.58
C SER A 737 25.31 21.79 -5.78
N PHE A 738 24.88 20.84 -4.96
CA PHE A 738 25.18 19.41 -5.16
C PHE A 738 24.36 18.77 -6.29
N ASN A 739 23.40 19.48 -6.89
CA ASN A 739 22.59 19.01 -8.02
C ASN A 739 23.22 19.39 -9.39
N VAL A 740 24.13 20.37 -9.43
CA VAL A 740 24.71 20.92 -10.65
C VAL A 740 26.18 20.52 -10.79
N LYS A 741 26.59 20.17 -12.02
CA LYS A 741 28.00 19.88 -12.31
C LYS A 741 28.90 21.08 -12.01
N GLY A 742 30.14 20.81 -11.61
CA GLY A 742 31.19 21.82 -11.38
C GLY A 742 31.59 21.96 -9.92
N GLY A 743 30.64 21.92 -8.95
CA GLY A 743 30.95 22.01 -7.52
C GLY A 743 30.69 20.72 -6.73
N ARG A 744 29.90 19.83 -7.27
CA ARG A 744 29.57 18.54 -6.64
C ARG A 744 30.65 17.48 -6.84
N CYS A 745 30.66 16.48 -6.01
CA CYS A 745 31.42 15.26 -6.23
C CYS A 745 30.82 14.50 -7.43
N GLU A 746 31.60 14.29 -8.48
CA GLU A 746 31.09 13.62 -9.68
C GLU A 746 31.03 12.08 -9.51
N ALA A 747 31.79 11.49 -8.59
CA ALA A 747 31.70 10.04 -8.31
C ALA A 747 30.33 9.61 -7.77
N CYS A 748 29.73 10.37 -6.83
CA CYS A 748 28.39 10.13 -6.32
C CYS A 748 27.34 11.10 -6.92
N SER A 749 27.74 11.91 -7.91
CA SER A 749 26.86 12.93 -8.51
C SER A 749 26.20 13.88 -7.50
N GLY A 750 26.81 14.09 -6.34
CA GLY A 750 26.33 14.95 -5.25
C GLY A 750 25.42 14.28 -4.23
N ASP A 751 25.18 12.96 -4.32
CA ASP A 751 24.37 12.21 -3.35
C ASP A 751 25.08 12.04 -2.00
N GLY A 752 26.42 12.02 -1.99
CA GLY A 752 27.24 11.74 -0.81
C GLY A 752 27.33 10.24 -0.48
N ILE A 753 26.40 9.45 -1.01
CA ILE A 753 26.29 8.00 -0.83
C ILE A 753 26.21 7.32 -2.19
N ILE A 754 26.57 6.03 -2.23
CA ILE A 754 26.43 5.17 -3.40
C ILE A 754 25.40 4.11 -3.05
N LYS A 755 24.38 3.97 -3.87
CA LYS A 755 23.37 2.92 -3.77
C LYS A 755 23.92 1.66 -4.42
N ILE A 756 23.97 0.56 -3.65
CA ILE A 756 24.29 -0.78 -4.17
C ILE A 756 22.99 -1.54 -4.25
N GLU A 757 22.54 -1.81 -5.47
CA GLU A 757 21.30 -2.56 -5.71
C GLU A 757 21.55 -4.05 -5.47
N MET A 758 20.77 -4.62 -4.56
CA MET A 758 20.79 -6.02 -4.17
C MET A 758 19.53 -6.70 -4.68
N HIS A 759 19.63 -7.51 -5.74
CA HIS A 759 18.47 -8.12 -6.42
C HIS A 759 17.51 -8.89 -5.52
N PHE A 760 17.97 -9.49 -4.41
CA PHE A 760 17.16 -10.30 -3.49
C PHE A 760 17.12 -9.77 -2.05
N LEU A 761 17.87 -8.73 -1.74
CA LEU A 761 17.99 -8.10 -0.44
C LEU A 761 17.65 -6.60 -0.54
N PRO A 762 17.35 -5.92 0.58
CA PRO A 762 17.22 -4.47 0.56
C PRO A 762 18.48 -3.78 0.03
N ASP A 763 18.31 -2.71 -0.74
CA ASP A 763 19.42 -1.92 -1.25
C ASP A 763 20.31 -1.39 -0.12
N VAL A 764 21.62 -1.46 -0.30
CA VAL A 764 22.60 -0.95 0.66
C VAL A 764 23.11 0.41 0.23
N TYR A 765 23.15 1.34 1.16
CA TYR A 765 23.68 2.69 0.95
C TYR A 765 25.00 2.85 1.69
N VAL A 766 26.07 3.09 0.96
CA VAL A 766 27.41 3.29 1.52
C VAL A 766 27.91 4.71 1.28
N PRO A 767 28.66 5.33 2.20
CA PRO A 767 29.28 6.63 1.95
C PRO A 767 30.19 6.59 0.72
N CYS A 768 30.15 7.64 -0.08
CA CYS A 768 31.02 7.76 -1.25
C CYS A 768 32.48 7.82 -0.82
N GLU A 769 33.35 6.94 -1.33
CA GLU A 769 34.75 6.85 -0.97
C GLU A 769 35.55 8.12 -1.36
N VAL A 770 35.15 8.78 -2.47
CA VAL A 770 35.84 9.97 -2.99
C VAL A 770 35.58 11.20 -2.13
N CYS A 771 34.32 11.51 -1.82
CA CYS A 771 33.95 12.68 -1.01
C CYS A 771 33.72 12.37 0.46
N LYS A 772 33.74 11.09 0.87
CA LYS A 772 33.50 10.64 2.24
C LYS A 772 32.20 11.21 2.82
N GLY A 773 31.13 11.17 2.04
CA GLY A 773 29.82 11.70 2.42
C GLY A 773 29.64 13.21 2.23
N LYS A 774 30.66 13.97 1.89
CA LYS A 774 30.62 15.45 1.87
C LYS A 774 29.90 16.07 0.67
N ARG A 775 29.49 15.30 -0.33
CA ARG A 775 28.71 15.71 -1.53
C ARG A 775 29.41 16.64 -2.51
N TYR A 776 30.45 17.36 -2.11
CA TYR A 776 31.16 18.38 -2.90
C TYR A 776 32.59 17.97 -3.23
N ASN A 777 33.17 18.61 -4.24
CA ASN A 777 34.59 18.51 -4.53
C ASN A 777 35.43 19.35 -3.55
N ARG A 778 36.73 19.06 -3.47
CA ARG A 778 37.65 19.72 -2.52
C ARG A 778 37.69 21.24 -2.68
N GLU A 779 37.74 21.72 -3.93
CA GLU A 779 37.82 23.16 -4.23
C GLU A 779 36.61 23.96 -3.74
N THR A 780 35.39 23.38 -3.82
CA THR A 780 34.18 24.02 -3.30
C THR A 780 34.18 24.07 -1.79
N LEU A 781 34.75 23.04 -1.13
CA LEU A 781 34.86 22.97 0.33
C LEU A 781 35.92 23.92 0.92
N GLU A 782 36.82 24.47 0.12
CA GLU A 782 37.76 25.48 0.53
C GLU A 782 37.12 26.83 0.85
N VAL A 783 35.99 27.14 0.21
CA VAL A 783 35.24 28.39 0.47
C VAL A 783 34.56 28.31 1.80
N LYS A 784 34.80 29.30 2.67
CA LYS A 784 34.27 29.34 4.03
C LYS A 784 33.49 30.63 4.31
N TYR A 785 32.51 30.51 5.14
CA TYR A 785 31.79 31.61 5.76
C TYR A 785 31.82 31.41 7.30
N LYS A 786 32.39 32.37 8.06
CA LYS A 786 32.63 32.22 9.50
C LYS A 786 33.33 30.88 9.84
N ASP A 787 34.41 30.55 9.12
CA ASP A 787 35.23 29.33 9.24
C ASP A 787 34.53 28.00 8.96
N LYS A 788 33.30 28.02 8.49
CA LYS A 788 32.51 26.83 8.07
C LYS A 788 32.36 26.77 6.55
N ASN A 789 32.59 25.61 5.97
CA ASN A 789 32.30 25.37 4.55
C ASN A 789 30.81 24.99 4.36
N ILE A 790 30.38 24.85 3.12
CA ILE A 790 28.97 24.56 2.80
C ILE A 790 28.50 23.20 3.32
N TYR A 791 29.36 22.19 3.40
CA TYR A 791 29.05 20.89 3.98
C TYR A 791 28.89 21.01 5.51
N ASP A 792 29.77 21.74 6.19
CA ASP A 792 29.67 21.97 7.63
C ASP A 792 28.32 22.63 7.97
N VAL A 793 27.88 23.59 7.14
CA VAL A 793 26.58 24.26 7.31
C VAL A 793 25.41 23.29 7.10
N LEU A 794 25.48 22.44 6.07
CA LEU A 794 24.42 21.41 5.87
C LEU A 794 24.39 20.38 7.01
N ASN A 795 25.52 20.16 7.69
CA ASN A 795 25.61 19.21 8.79
C ASN A 795 25.24 19.81 10.15
N MET A 796 25.05 21.13 10.23
CA MET A 796 24.54 21.78 11.43
C MET A 796 23.11 21.34 11.74
N THR A 797 22.81 21.22 13.02
CA THR A 797 21.43 21.13 13.51
C THR A 797 20.70 22.44 13.26
N VAL A 798 19.38 22.41 13.27
CA VAL A 798 18.55 23.62 13.13
C VAL A 798 18.88 24.62 14.24
N GLU A 799 19.14 24.16 15.46
CA GLU A 799 19.50 24.99 16.61
C GLU A 799 20.86 25.70 16.42
N GLU A 800 21.91 24.94 16.03
CA GLU A 800 23.23 25.50 15.71
C GLU A 800 23.16 26.50 14.57
N ALA A 801 22.41 26.15 13.51
CA ALA A 801 22.25 27.01 12.34
C ALA A 801 21.50 28.31 12.66
N LEU A 802 20.55 28.28 13.59
CA LEU A 802 19.83 29.47 14.04
C LEU A 802 20.77 30.50 14.69
N THR A 803 21.71 30.01 15.52
CA THR A 803 22.76 30.84 16.14
C THR A 803 23.78 31.30 15.11
N PHE A 804 24.22 30.40 14.22
CA PHE A 804 25.21 30.71 13.19
C PHE A 804 24.77 31.81 12.23
N PHE A 805 23.48 31.80 11.82
CA PHE A 805 22.88 32.76 10.90
C PHE A 805 22.14 33.90 11.59
N GLU A 806 22.41 34.17 12.87
CA GLU A 806 21.70 35.19 13.66
C GLU A 806 21.67 36.58 12.97
N ASN A 807 22.76 36.95 12.30
CA ASN A 807 22.92 38.24 11.59
C ASN A 807 22.44 38.20 10.11
N VAL A 808 21.78 37.13 9.65
CA VAL A 808 21.26 37.00 8.29
C VAL A 808 19.73 36.79 8.35
N PRO A 809 18.92 37.90 8.45
CA PRO A 809 17.50 37.80 8.76
C PRO A 809 16.67 36.93 7.82
N SER A 810 17.04 36.88 6.52
CA SER A 810 16.34 36.10 5.52
C SER A 810 16.50 34.59 5.74
N ILE A 811 17.70 34.14 6.13
CA ILE A 811 18.01 32.74 6.45
C ILE A 811 17.42 32.41 7.83
N LYS A 812 17.68 33.26 8.85
CA LYS A 812 17.20 33.08 10.23
C LYS A 812 15.69 32.84 10.27
N ARG A 813 14.88 33.64 9.54
CA ARG A 813 13.42 33.50 9.53
C ARG A 813 12.95 32.12 9.10
N LYS A 814 13.57 31.51 8.08
CA LYS A 814 13.20 30.17 7.60
C LYS A 814 13.67 29.05 8.56
N ILE A 815 14.84 29.23 9.16
CA ILE A 815 15.35 28.26 10.15
C ILE A 815 14.52 28.34 11.43
N GLN A 816 14.09 29.57 11.81
CA GLN A 816 13.22 29.76 12.98
C GLN A 816 11.91 28.97 12.87
N THR A 817 11.30 28.90 11.67
CA THR A 817 10.06 28.11 11.51
C THR A 817 10.29 26.61 11.69
N LEU A 818 11.48 26.07 11.33
CA LEU A 818 11.86 24.69 11.64
C LEU A 818 12.05 24.46 13.15
N TYR A 819 12.64 25.43 13.84
CA TYR A 819 12.80 25.40 15.29
C TYR A 819 11.43 25.43 16.00
N ASP A 820 10.55 26.34 15.58
CA ASP A 820 9.21 26.53 16.16
C ASP A 820 8.33 25.28 16.09
N VAL A 821 8.45 24.49 15.01
CA VAL A 821 7.73 23.20 14.88
C VAL A 821 8.37 22.04 15.65
N GLY A 822 9.38 22.31 16.52
CA GLY A 822 10.02 21.31 17.36
C GLY A 822 11.07 20.45 16.66
N LEU A 823 11.69 20.94 15.57
CA LEU A 823 12.73 20.24 14.81
C LEU A 823 14.13 20.83 15.07
N SER A 824 14.42 21.26 16.30
CA SER A 824 15.72 21.85 16.68
C SER A 824 16.90 20.90 16.44
N TYR A 825 16.66 19.59 16.58
CA TYR A 825 17.68 18.54 16.58
C TYR A 825 18.04 17.99 15.19
N ILE A 826 17.21 18.19 14.17
CA ILE A 826 17.51 17.68 12.81
C ILE A 826 18.60 18.51 12.13
N ARG A 827 19.38 17.86 11.25
CA ARG A 827 20.40 18.56 10.46
C ARG A 827 19.78 19.18 9.21
N LEU A 828 20.24 20.35 8.80
CA LEU A 828 19.75 21.03 7.59
C LEU A 828 19.88 20.20 6.32
N GLY A 829 20.98 19.42 6.19
CA GLY A 829 21.25 18.55 5.05
C GLY A 829 20.86 17.07 5.25
N GLN A 830 20.11 16.74 6.30
CA GLN A 830 19.69 15.35 6.57
C GLN A 830 18.87 14.80 5.40
N PRO A 831 19.24 13.62 4.83
CA PRO A 831 18.51 13.04 3.71
C PRO A 831 17.04 12.77 4.05
N SER A 832 16.14 13.00 3.10
CA SER A 832 14.71 12.72 3.28
C SER A 832 14.39 11.26 3.59
N THR A 833 15.26 10.34 3.20
CA THR A 833 15.15 8.89 3.46
C THR A 833 15.41 8.50 4.92
N GLU A 834 16.08 9.38 5.68
CA GLU A 834 16.37 9.18 7.11
C GLU A 834 15.31 9.81 8.03
N LEU A 835 14.48 10.70 7.47
CA LEU A 835 13.44 11.38 8.22
C LEU A 835 12.26 10.45 8.51
N SER A 836 11.68 10.57 9.71
CA SER A 836 10.40 9.95 10.03
C SER A 836 9.23 10.66 9.30
N GLY A 837 8.07 9.99 9.18
CA GLY A 837 6.88 10.58 8.58
C GLY A 837 6.44 11.87 9.30
N GLY A 838 6.49 11.89 10.63
CA GLY A 838 6.17 13.06 11.44
C GLY A 838 7.16 14.22 11.26
N GLU A 839 8.47 13.93 11.13
CA GLU A 839 9.48 14.96 10.82
C GLU A 839 9.27 15.56 9.44
N ALA A 840 9.01 14.73 8.43
CA ALA A 840 8.69 15.18 7.07
C ALA A 840 7.46 16.09 7.05
N GLN A 841 6.41 15.73 7.78
CA GLN A 841 5.19 16.51 7.92
C GLN A 841 5.44 17.87 8.58
N ARG A 842 6.24 17.89 9.67
CA ARG A 842 6.61 19.14 10.36
C ARG A 842 7.47 20.07 9.48
N ILE A 843 8.36 19.52 8.64
CA ILE A 843 9.12 20.29 7.65
C ILE A 843 8.18 20.95 6.62
N LYS A 844 7.16 20.21 6.14
CA LYS A 844 6.13 20.76 5.25
C LYS A 844 5.37 21.93 5.93
N LEU A 845 4.95 21.73 7.19
CA LEU A 845 4.28 22.74 7.99
C LEU A 845 5.15 23.99 8.19
N ALA A 846 6.44 23.82 8.57
CA ALA A 846 7.39 24.92 8.72
C ALA A 846 7.57 25.71 7.42
N THR A 847 7.59 25.03 6.29
CA THR A 847 7.70 25.66 4.96
C THR A 847 6.50 26.56 4.69
N GLU A 848 5.29 26.11 4.99
CA GLU A 848 4.07 26.90 4.79
C GLU A 848 4.00 28.09 5.76
N LEU A 849 4.40 27.91 7.03
CA LEU A 849 4.50 28.97 8.01
C LEU A 849 5.47 30.10 7.61
N SER A 850 6.52 29.76 6.84
CA SER A 850 7.49 30.73 6.35
C SER A 850 6.94 31.64 5.24
N LYS A 851 5.81 31.27 4.62
CA LYS A 851 5.17 32.02 3.52
C LYS A 851 4.16 33.06 4.08
N ARG A 852 3.86 34.07 3.27
CA ARG A 852 2.83 35.05 3.60
C ARG A 852 1.44 34.43 3.41
N SER A 853 0.62 34.43 4.45
CA SER A 853 -0.76 33.96 4.39
C SER A 853 -1.68 34.98 3.69
N THR A 854 -2.65 34.46 2.93
CA THR A 854 -3.74 35.26 2.31
C THR A 854 -4.97 35.32 3.18
N GLY A 855 -5.10 34.47 4.20
CA GLY A 855 -6.29 34.31 5.04
C GLY A 855 -7.45 33.56 4.40
N LYS A 856 -7.26 33.00 3.18
CA LYS A 856 -8.26 32.20 2.45
C LYS A 856 -7.74 30.82 2.06
N THR A 857 -6.65 30.37 2.68
CA THR A 857 -6.06 29.05 2.41
C THR A 857 -6.69 28.01 3.31
N ILE A 858 -7.01 26.84 2.74
CA ILE A 858 -7.38 25.65 3.52
C ILE A 858 -6.17 24.72 3.68
N TYR A 859 -5.81 24.45 4.92
CA TYR A 859 -4.77 23.49 5.31
C TYR A 859 -5.43 22.18 5.72
N ILE A 860 -5.03 21.10 5.11
CA ILE A 860 -5.47 19.74 5.44
C ILE A 860 -4.28 19.02 6.05
N LEU A 861 -4.41 18.55 7.29
CA LEU A 861 -3.38 17.80 8.01
C LEU A 861 -3.89 16.42 8.36
N ASP A 862 -3.07 15.40 8.07
CA ASP A 862 -3.41 13.99 8.33
C ASP A 862 -2.55 13.48 9.49
N GLU A 863 -3.17 13.26 10.66
CA GLU A 863 -2.57 12.77 11.90
C GLU A 863 -1.24 13.49 12.27
N PRO A 864 -1.24 14.82 12.43
CA PRO A 864 -0.01 15.58 12.64
C PRO A 864 0.67 15.34 14.02
N THR A 865 0.02 14.67 14.97
CA THR A 865 0.58 14.33 16.28
C THR A 865 1.37 13.01 16.27
N THR A 866 1.45 12.34 15.13
CA THR A 866 2.20 11.09 15.00
C THR A 866 3.64 11.21 15.48
N GLY A 867 4.04 10.37 16.43
CA GLY A 867 5.40 10.35 16.99
C GLY A 867 5.76 11.54 17.87
N LEU A 868 4.78 12.28 18.37
CA LEU A 868 4.99 13.47 19.19
C LEU A 868 4.75 13.20 20.68
N HIS A 869 5.71 13.60 21.49
CA HIS A 869 5.53 13.72 22.93
C HIS A 869 4.53 14.85 23.27
N PHE A 870 3.88 14.80 24.45
CA PHE A 870 2.90 15.81 24.91
C PHE A 870 3.38 17.24 24.78
N ALA A 871 4.63 17.53 25.10
CA ALA A 871 5.22 18.87 24.97
C ALA A 871 5.31 19.33 23.50
N ASP A 872 5.58 18.40 22.56
CA ASP A 872 5.63 18.72 21.14
C ASP A 872 4.21 18.88 20.56
N VAL A 873 3.24 18.09 21.06
CA VAL A 873 1.80 18.26 20.74
C VAL A 873 1.33 19.65 21.20
N HIS A 874 1.75 20.10 22.37
CA HIS A 874 1.40 21.43 22.89
C HIS A 874 1.85 22.55 21.91
N LYS A 875 3.13 22.50 21.48
CA LYS A 875 3.66 23.43 20.48
C LYS A 875 2.92 23.36 19.16
N LEU A 876 2.58 22.16 18.69
CA LEU A 876 1.82 21.96 17.45
C LEU A 876 0.43 22.62 17.55
N VAL A 877 -0.28 22.43 18.66
CA VAL A 877 -1.61 23.06 18.88
C VAL A 877 -1.52 24.58 18.78
N GLU A 878 -0.49 25.21 19.39
CA GLU A 878 -0.27 26.65 19.29
C GLU A 878 -0.05 27.11 17.85
N ILE A 879 0.68 26.32 17.06
CA ILE A 879 0.91 26.61 15.64
C ILE A 879 -0.38 26.52 14.83
N LEU A 880 -1.18 25.45 15.04
CA LEU A 880 -2.46 25.29 14.35
C LEU A 880 -3.43 26.43 14.69
N LYS A 881 -3.44 26.88 15.93
CA LYS A 881 -4.21 28.07 16.37
C LYS A 881 -3.75 29.32 15.62
N ARG A 882 -2.45 29.60 15.57
CA ARG A 882 -1.91 30.76 14.84
C ARG A 882 -2.28 30.76 13.36
N LEU A 883 -2.27 29.57 12.69
CA LEU A 883 -2.69 29.43 11.29
C LEU A 883 -4.15 29.83 11.11
N SER A 884 -5.04 29.37 11.98
CA SER A 884 -6.46 29.67 11.89
C SER A 884 -6.81 31.09 12.35
N GLU A 885 -6.05 31.68 13.30
CA GLU A 885 -6.15 33.10 13.68
C GLU A 885 -5.79 34.07 12.52
N GLY A 886 -4.94 33.59 11.60
CA GLY A 886 -4.67 34.30 10.35
C GLY A 886 -5.80 34.25 9.31
N GLY A 887 -7.00 33.81 9.68
CA GLY A 887 -8.18 33.71 8.81
C GLY A 887 -8.25 32.43 7.97
N ASN A 888 -7.25 31.56 8.03
CA ASN A 888 -7.21 30.33 7.26
C ASN A 888 -8.12 29.26 7.86
N THR A 889 -8.53 28.33 7.02
CA THR A 889 -9.24 27.12 7.45
C THR A 889 -8.23 26.01 7.74
N VAL A 890 -8.34 25.38 8.90
CA VAL A 890 -7.47 24.26 9.30
C VAL A 890 -8.33 23.02 9.53
N VAL A 891 -8.16 22.01 8.69
CA VAL A 891 -8.86 20.72 8.79
C VAL A 891 -7.85 19.67 9.19
N VAL A 892 -8.07 19.01 10.32
CA VAL A 892 -7.13 18.05 10.91
C VAL A 892 -7.83 16.71 11.08
N ILE A 893 -7.32 15.66 10.45
CA ILE A 893 -7.71 14.27 10.77
C ILE A 893 -6.92 13.88 12.00
N GLU A 894 -7.58 13.58 13.12
CA GLU A 894 -6.90 13.34 14.40
C GLU A 894 -7.60 12.31 15.30
N HIS A 895 -6.77 11.66 16.13
CA HIS A 895 -7.19 10.75 17.18
C HIS A 895 -6.73 11.20 18.56
N ASN A 896 -5.74 12.09 18.63
CA ASN A 896 -5.20 12.63 19.86
C ASN A 896 -6.24 13.56 20.54
N LEU A 897 -6.67 13.18 21.75
CA LEU A 897 -7.70 13.88 22.49
C LEU A 897 -7.28 15.30 22.91
N ASP A 898 -5.98 15.53 23.11
CA ASP A 898 -5.46 16.86 23.44
C ASP A 898 -5.61 17.85 22.27
N VAL A 899 -5.48 17.40 21.03
CA VAL A 899 -5.77 18.22 19.86
C VAL A 899 -7.28 18.37 19.68
N ILE A 900 -8.03 17.27 19.77
CA ILE A 900 -9.49 17.27 19.57
C ILE A 900 -10.20 18.22 20.54
N LYS A 901 -9.81 18.23 21.84
CA LYS A 901 -10.41 19.14 22.83
C LYS A 901 -10.15 20.63 22.55
N THR A 902 -9.10 20.93 21.77
CA THR A 902 -8.74 22.31 21.41
C THR A 902 -9.38 22.81 20.12
N ALA A 903 -9.99 21.93 19.32
CA ALA A 903 -10.64 22.27 18.06
C ALA A 903 -11.86 23.17 18.28
N ASP A 904 -12.14 24.05 17.31
CA ASP A 904 -13.36 24.86 17.33
C ASP A 904 -14.60 24.03 16.93
N TYR A 905 -14.40 23.03 16.06
CA TYR A 905 -15.45 22.18 15.53
C TYR A 905 -14.96 20.74 15.32
N ILE A 906 -15.85 19.78 15.51
CA ILE A 906 -15.58 18.35 15.27
C ILE A 906 -16.59 17.80 14.26
N ILE A 907 -16.14 16.96 13.35
CA ILE A 907 -16.97 16.13 12.49
C ILE A 907 -16.55 14.66 12.76
N ASP A 908 -17.43 13.92 13.41
CA ASP A 908 -17.18 12.54 13.80
C ASP A 908 -17.81 11.57 12.80
N ILE A 909 -16.96 10.70 12.17
CA ILE A 909 -17.36 9.77 11.12
C ILE A 909 -17.34 8.35 11.66
N GLY A 910 -18.43 7.63 11.45
CA GLY A 910 -18.58 6.30 11.99
C GLY A 910 -19.90 5.62 11.57
N PRO A 911 -20.55 4.86 12.48
CA PRO A 911 -20.15 4.57 13.88
C PRO A 911 -18.98 3.59 14.00
N GLU A 912 -18.81 2.70 13.02
CA GLU A 912 -17.78 1.64 12.99
C GLU A 912 -16.84 1.80 11.79
N GLY A 913 -15.86 0.91 11.66
CA GLY A 913 -15.02 0.79 10.46
C GLY A 913 -15.67 0.00 9.33
N GLY A 914 -15.13 0.15 8.11
CA GLY A 914 -15.57 -0.61 6.93
C GLY A 914 -17.03 -0.38 6.55
N ASP A 915 -17.74 -1.45 6.23
CA ASP A 915 -19.13 -1.39 5.73
C ASP A 915 -20.13 -0.79 6.73
N LYS A 916 -19.83 -0.85 8.02
CA LYS A 916 -20.66 -0.28 9.09
C LYS A 916 -20.35 1.19 9.38
N GLY A 917 -19.33 1.73 8.74
CA GLY A 917 -18.93 3.14 8.81
C GLY A 917 -19.54 4.01 7.70
N GLY A 918 -18.88 5.13 7.42
CA GLY A 918 -19.18 5.97 6.27
C GLY A 918 -20.34 6.94 6.45
N THR A 919 -20.76 7.24 7.68
CA THR A 919 -21.79 8.24 7.99
C THR A 919 -21.26 9.28 8.98
N VAL A 920 -21.86 10.47 9.03
CA VAL A 920 -21.59 11.45 10.08
C VAL A 920 -22.38 11.06 11.32
N VAL A 921 -21.68 10.76 12.41
CA VAL A 921 -22.27 10.34 13.69
C VAL A 921 -22.61 11.52 14.57
N ALA A 922 -21.71 12.51 14.62
CA ALA A 922 -21.90 13.74 15.38
C ALA A 922 -21.10 14.88 14.72
N GLN A 923 -21.58 16.11 14.86
CA GLN A 923 -20.86 17.29 14.44
C GLN A 923 -21.23 18.47 15.34
N GLY A 924 -20.30 19.37 15.57
CA GLY A 924 -20.49 20.54 16.44
C GLY A 924 -19.22 20.87 17.20
N THR A 925 -19.33 21.70 18.24
CA THR A 925 -18.23 21.96 19.15
C THR A 925 -17.84 20.68 19.94
N PRO A 926 -16.63 20.58 20.49
CA PRO A 926 -16.25 19.44 21.33
C PRO A 926 -17.25 19.18 22.47
N GLU A 927 -17.84 20.24 23.05
CA GLU A 927 -18.85 20.15 24.11
C GLU A 927 -20.16 19.52 23.61
N GLU A 928 -20.61 19.87 22.40
CA GLU A 928 -21.81 19.31 21.77
C GLU A 928 -21.60 17.83 21.40
N VAL A 929 -20.44 17.50 20.81
CA VAL A 929 -20.09 16.13 20.43
C VAL A 929 -19.96 15.24 21.67
N ALA A 930 -19.46 15.77 22.81
CA ALA A 930 -19.36 15.05 24.09
C ALA A 930 -20.71 14.66 24.68
N GLN A 931 -21.81 15.27 24.23
CA GLN A 931 -23.17 14.93 24.65
C GLN A 931 -23.82 13.86 23.76
N SER A 932 -23.21 13.54 22.60
CA SER A 932 -23.75 12.54 21.68
C SER A 932 -23.67 11.11 22.28
N PRO A 933 -24.78 10.36 22.34
CA PRO A 933 -24.77 9.00 22.89
C PRO A 933 -24.12 7.98 21.96
N VAL A 934 -23.98 8.29 20.67
CA VAL A 934 -23.49 7.38 19.63
C VAL A 934 -22.05 7.66 19.22
N SER A 935 -21.47 8.80 19.58
CA SER A 935 -20.10 9.18 19.28
C SER A 935 -19.09 8.56 20.24
N TYR A 936 -18.24 7.68 19.74
CA TYR A 936 -17.12 7.17 20.54
C TYR A 936 -16.15 8.31 20.90
N THR A 937 -15.81 9.17 19.94
CA THR A 937 -14.96 10.34 20.19
C THR A 937 -15.55 11.23 21.29
N GLY A 938 -16.86 11.48 21.23
CA GLY A 938 -17.57 12.25 22.26
C GLY A 938 -17.44 11.67 23.67
N LYS A 939 -17.55 10.34 23.77
CA LYS A 939 -17.42 9.62 25.05
C LYS A 939 -16.02 9.81 25.68
N TYR A 940 -14.96 9.73 24.87
CA TYR A 940 -13.58 9.88 25.37
C TYR A 940 -13.22 11.36 25.62
N VAL A 941 -13.56 12.28 24.71
CA VAL A 941 -13.21 13.71 24.84
C VAL A 941 -13.89 14.36 26.08
N LYS A 942 -15.03 13.86 26.50
CA LYS A 942 -15.76 14.34 27.68
C LYS A 942 -14.90 14.35 28.95
N LYS A 943 -13.95 13.44 29.08
CA LYS A 943 -13.02 13.37 30.22
C LYS A 943 -12.02 14.53 30.22
N TYR A 944 -11.68 15.05 29.05
CA TYR A 944 -10.67 16.08 28.83
C TYR A 944 -11.23 17.51 28.77
N LEU A 945 -12.56 17.67 28.72
CA LEU A 945 -13.24 18.97 28.72
C LEU A 945 -13.55 19.50 30.14
N LYS A 946 -13.28 18.68 31.16
CA LYS A 946 -13.50 19.06 32.59
C LYS A 946 -12.33 19.86 33.16
#